data_ad02938778986b684f8aedf830638f82
#
_entry.id   ad02938778986b684f8aedf830638f82
#
_cell.length_a   1.000
_cell.length_b   1.000
_cell.length_c   1.000
_cell.angle_alpha   90.00
_cell.angle_beta   90.00
_cell.angle_gamma   90.00
#
_symmetry.space_group_name_H-M   'P 1'
#
loop_
_entity.id
_entity.type
_entity.pdbx_description
1 polymer ?
#
loop_
_entity_poly.entity_id
_entity_poly.type
_entity_poly.pdbx_seq_one_letter_code
_entity_poly.pdbx_strand_id
1 'polypeptide(L)'
;LERSFHEEIRLLRLGAGEVFHGEGILAVTKALLQAGVSYVGGYQGAPVSHLLDVMVQARDYLDELGVHVEACTNESAAAAMLGASIMYPARGAVTWKSIVGTNVAADALSNLSSPGVIGGTLIVVGEDYGEGASVIQERTHAFAMKSAMWLLDPRPELPIIVRCVEKAFELSEASNTPVIMDLRIRACHVQGSFIASDNRTPTVSTRQRLAEPAPFDYQRLSHPPVTFIQERRKYEQRLPAARRFILEHQLNEIRSGGRDTLGIIVQGGLFNTLVRTLQQLGLADAYGNSDIPMLVLNVVYPLVPEQIGGFCAGKRSVLIVEEGQPEFIEQEIATLLRRADLNTRLHGKDLLPMAGEYTAEVMLTGLSGWLEGAAPDINLDPARSLLQAVRQQRQQAAQLLGAPLPGRPPGMCIGCPERPVFSALKLVQREVGYMHISADIGCHALATFEPFSFGNSILGYGMSLASGAGVGSFQARRPLAIMGDGGFWHNGLLSGVSSSLLNGGDRVLVIMKNGYTSATGTQDVVSTPTTESRRIAEGSSATGTELTIENTLRGMGVRWLKTVHNYRVAEVRDTLREAFTTSDPGLKVIVAEGECQLERQRRLRPLRAQALKRGERVVRTQYGVDDETCTGDHSCIRLSGCPTLTLKPSRDPLKRDPVAHVESGCVGCGNCGEVAQAAALCPSFWRADIITHASWHERLMARIRQWFIARMASRDEATAQTLPPLTAPSPQAPAFAGAARQAHTAGAQ
;
A
#
# COMPACT_ATOMS: atom_id res chain seq x y z
N LEU A 1 -5.39 -21.56 -2.51
CA LEU A 1 -5.33 -20.91 -3.82
C LEU A 1 -5.11 -19.42 -3.59
N GLU A 2 -3.92 -18.92 -3.92
CA GLU A 2 -3.61 -17.51 -4.05
C GLU A 2 -4.67 -16.80 -4.90
N ARG A 3 -4.75 -15.49 -4.85
CA ARG A 3 -5.59 -14.73 -5.78
C ARG A 3 -5.23 -15.17 -7.20
N SER A 4 -6.20 -15.70 -7.94
CA SER A 4 -5.98 -16.14 -9.31
C SER A 4 -6.09 -14.95 -10.26
N PHE A 5 -5.09 -14.74 -11.07
CA PHE A 5 -5.07 -13.73 -12.13
C PHE A 5 -5.32 -14.32 -13.52
N HIS A 6 -6.08 -15.42 -13.59
CA HIS A 6 -6.32 -16.14 -14.84
C HIS A 6 -6.96 -15.26 -15.94
N GLU A 7 -7.91 -14.41 -15.57
CA GLU A 7 -8.55 -13.50 -16.53
C GLU A 7 -7.57 -12.40 -16.98
N GLU A 8 -6.79 -11.87 -16.07
CA GLU A 8 -5.77 -10.87 -16.36
C GLU A 8 -4.69 -11.43 -17.30
N ILE A 9 -4.24 -12.67 -17.06
CA ILE A 9 -3.28 -13.36 -17.93
C ILE A 9 -3.87 -13.59 -19.33
N ARG A 10 -5.16 -13.91 -19.43
CA ARG A 10 -5.84 -14.01 -20.72
C ARG A 10 -5.81 -12.70 -21.49
N LEU A 11 -6.03 -11.58 -20.81
CA LEU A 11 -5.95 -10.25 -21.43
C LEU A 11 -4.55 -9.89 -21.91
N LEU A 12 -3.49 -10.37 -21.25
CA LEU A 12 -2.11 -10.19 -21.73
C LEU A 12 -1.83 -10.92 -23.05
N ARG A 13 -2.57 -11.98 -23.39
CA ARG A 13 -2.40 -12.76 -24.62
C ARG A 13 -3.06 -12.13 -25.86
N LEU A 14 -3.87 -11.08 -25.70
CA LEU A 14 -4.56 -10.42 -26.81
C LEU A 14 -3.55 -9.95 -27.89
N GLY A 15 -3.91 -10.17 -29.15
CA GLY A 15 -3.12 -9.80 -30.33
C GLY A 15 -3.65 -8.55 -31.04
N ALA A 16 -3.05 -8.27 -32.21
CA ALA A 16 -3.40 -7.10 -33.01
C ALA A 16 -4.87 -7.10 -33.43
N GLY A 17 -5.54 -5.98 -33.21
CA GLY A 17 -6.96 -5.78 -33.56
C GLY A 17 -7.97 -6.27 -32.51
N GLU A 18 -7.55 -7.02 -31.50
CA GLU A 18 -8.42 -7.44 -30.41
C GLU A 18 -8.63 -6.29 -29.40
N VAL A 19 -9.82 -6.24 -28.81
CA VAL A 19 -10.16 -5.20 -27.83
C VAL A 19 -9.74 -5.65 -26.44
N PHE A 20 -8.78 -4.93 -25.86
CA PHE A 20 -8.48 -5.02 -24.44
C PHE A 20 -9.53 -4.21 -23.65
N HIS A 21 -10.04 -4.79 -22.58
CA HIS A 21 -10.91 -4.10 -21.64
C HIS A 21 -10.49 -4.43 -20.20
N GLY A 22 -10.10 -3.41 -19.42
CA GLY A 22 -9.59 -3.62 -18.07
C GLY A 22 -9.06 -2.37 -17.39
N GLU A 23 -8.27 -2.59 -16.34
CA GLU A 23 -7.67 -1.53 -15.52
C GLU A 23 -6.42 -0.91 -16.18
N GLY A 24 -6.12 0.34 -15.81
CA GLY A 24 -4.94 1.07 -16.30
C GLY A 24 -3.61 0.35 -16.01
N ILE A 25 -3.42 -0.18 -14.79
CA ILE A 25 -2.19 -0.90 -14.47
C ILE A 25 -2.03 -2.19 -15.28
N LEU A 26 -3.12 -2.86 -15.61
CA LEU A 26 -3.09 -4.03 -16.47
C LEU A 26 -2.82 -3.66 -17.94
N ALA A 27 -3.30 -2.48 -18.38
CA ALA A 27 -2.94 -1.91 -19.68
C ALA A 27 -1.45 -1.59 -19.78
N VAL A 28 -0.83 -1.07 -18.71
CA VAL A 28 0.64 -0.91 -18.60
C VAL A 28 1.33 -2.26 -18.76
N THR A 29 0.86 -3.28 -18.02
CA THR A 29 1.43 -4.64 -18.09
C THR A 29 1.39 -5.21 -19.51
N LYS A 30 0.25 -5.06 -20.22
CA LYS A 30 0.11 -5.45 -21.62
C LYS A 30 1.04 -4.66 -22.55
N ALA A 31 1.15 -3.34 -22.32
CA ALA A 31 2.00 -2.47 -23.14
C ALA A 31 3.51 -2.80 -23.02
N LEU A 32 3.98 -3.27 -21.86
CA LEU A 32 5.35 -3.77 -21.71
C LEU A 32 5.63 -4.92 -22.67
N LEU A 33 4.68 -5.85 -22.82
CA LEU A 33 4.82 -6.98 -23.74
C LEU A 33 4.74 -6.53 -25.21
N GLN A 34 3.87 -5.60 -25.54
CA GLN A 34 3.78 -4.99 -26.88
C GLN A 34 5.08 -4.22 -27.23
N ALA A 35 5.72 -3.61 -26.25
CA ALA A 35 6.99 -2.94 -26.43
C ALA A 35 8.19 -3.90 -26.55
N GLY A 36 8.01 -5.21 -26.35
CA GLY A 36 9.10 -6.19 -26.44
C GLY A 36 10.10 -6.10 -25.30
N VAL A 37 9.61 -5.98 -24.05
CA VAL A 37 10.44 -5.99 -22.85
C VAL A 37 11.17 -7.33 -22.70
N SER A 38 12.47 -7.31 -22.42
CA SER A 38 13.30 -8.51 -22.23
C SER A 38 13.22 -9.07 -20.82
N TYR A 39 13.10 -8.17 -19.83
CA TYR A 39 13.02 -8.54 -18.43
C TYR A 39 12.20 -7.53 -17.63
N VAL A 40 11.52 -8.05 -16.62
CA VAL A 40 10.75 -7.23 -15.67
C VAL A 40 11.13 -7.63 -14.25
N GLY A 41 11.48 -6.66 -13.44
CA GLY A 41 11.75 -6.83 -12.01
C GLY A 41 10.85 -5.95 -11.17
N GLY A 42 10.88 -6.15 -9.85
CA GLY A 42 10.18 -5.24 -8.99
C GLY A 42 10.08 -5.69 -7.55
N TYR A 43 9.55 -4.79 -6.75
CA TYR A 43 9.12 -5.06 -5.38
C TYR A 43 7.68 -4.56 -5.19
N GLN A 44 6.91 -5.28 -4.39
CA GLN A 44 5.49 -4.98 -4.19
C GLN A 44 5.27 -3.60 -3.57
N GLY A 45 4.34 -2.86 -4.12
CA GLY A 45 3.98 -1.53 -3.62
C GLY A 45 2.66 -1.04 -4.22
N ALA A 46 1.65 -0.76 -3.40
CA ALA A 46 0.40 -0.19 -3.89
C ALA A 46 0.63 1.25 -4.39
N PRO A 47 -0.02 1.68 -5.49
CA PRO A 47 -1.06 1.00 -6.27
C PRO A 47 -0.57 0.10 -7.42
N VAL A 48 0.74 -0.03 -7.67
CA VAL A 48 1.31 -0.71 -8.85
C VAL A 48 1.62 -2.19 -8.64
N SER A 49 1.40 -2.76 -7.46
CA SER A 49 1.68 -4.18 -7.15
C SER A 49 1.08 -5.16 -8.16
N HIS A 50 -0.10 -4.85 -8.68
CA HIS A 50 -0.85 -5.72 -9.59
C HIS A 50 -0.07 -6.06 -10.87
N LEU A 51 0.79 -5.15 -11.36
CA LEU A 51 1.68 -5.41 -12.49
C LEU A 51 2.58 -6.63 -12.22
N LEU A 52 3.33 -6.59 -11.12
CA LEU A 52 4.26 -7.67 -10.77
C LEU A 52 3.52 -8.96 -10.40
N ASP A 53 2.42 -8.85 -9.64
CA ASP A 53 1.61 -10.00 -9.22
C ASP A 53 1.10 -10.79 -10.43
N VAL A 54 0.58 -10.10 -11.45
CA VAL A 54 0.10 -10.73 -12.70
C VAL A 54 1.25 -11.33 -13.49
N MET A 55 2.37 -10.64 -13.64
CA MET A 55 3.51 -11.14 -14.38
C MET A 55 4.14 -12.39 -13.73
N VAL A 56 4.25 -12.43 -12.41
CA VAL A 56 4.77 -13.60 -11.70
C VAL A 56 3.88 -14.82 -11.91
N GLN A 57 2.55 -14.65 -11.93
CA GLN A 57 1.63 -15.76 -12.23
C GLN A 57 1.55 -16.12 -13.73
N ALA A 58 1.93 -15.19 -14.62
CA ALA A 58 1.96 -15.41 -16.06
C ALA A 58 3.27 -16.07 -16.55
N ARG A 59 4.13 -16.58 -15.66
CA ARG A 59 5.47 -17.09 -15.99
C ARG A 59 5.50 -18.02 -17.19
N ASP A 60 4.62 -19.02 -17.27
CA ASP A 60 4.57 -19.96 -18.40
C ASP A 60 4.41 -19.24 -19.73
N TYR A 61 3.53 -18.24 -19.78
CA TYR A 61 3.33 -17.43 -20.99
C TYR A 61 4.54 -16.52 -21.28
N LEU A 62 5.15 -15.95 -20.27
CA LEU A 62 6.32 -15.08 -20.43
C LEU A 62 7.54 -15.89 -20.88
N ASP A 63 7.68 -17.12 -20.44
CA ASP A 63 8.68 -18.07 -20.93
C ASP A 63 8.45 -18.41 -22.41
N GLU A 64 7.20 -18.51 -22.88
CA GLU A 64 6.86 -18.64 -24.31
C GLU A 64 7.35 -17.44 -25.13
N LEU A 65 7.22 -16.22 -24.58
CA LEU A 65 7.69 -14.98 -25.22
C LEU A 65 9.19 -14.74 -25.07
N GLY A 66 9.84 -15.41 -24.14
CA GLY A 66 11.25 -15.21 -23.81
C GLY A 66 11.50 -14.03 -22.86
N VAL A 67 10.50 -13.62 -22.08
CA VAL A 67 10.58 -12.53 -21.09
C VAL A 67 10.95 -13.09 -19.73
N HIS A 68 12.01 -12.54 -19.11
CA HIS A 68 12.40 -12.89 -17.74
C HIS A 68 11.61 -12.05 -16.71
N VAL A 69 11.08 -12.67 -15.65
CA VAL A 69 10.41 -11.97 -14.56
C VAL A 69 10.99 -12.37 -13.21
N GLU A 70 11.29 -11.35 -12.39
CA GLU A 70 11.85 -11.54 -11.06
C GLU A 70 11.15 -10.67 -10.01
N ALA A 71 10.56 -11.31 -8.99
CA ALA A 71 10.16 -10.64 -7.77
C ALA A 71 11.41 -10.49 -6.87
N CYS A 72 11.88 -9.27 -6.73
CA CYS A 72 13.10 -8.96 -5.98
C CYS A 72 12.85 -8.90 -4.47
N THR A 73 13.90 -9.00 -3.68
CA THR A 73 13.80 -8.89 -2.20
C THR A 73 13.64 -7.45 -1.74
N ASN A 74 14.09 -6.49 -2.54
CA ASN A 74 13.88 -5.05 -2.35
C ASN A 74 14.04 -4.29 -3.67
N GLU A 75 13.78 -2.99 -3.64
CA GLU A 75 13.81 -2.12 -4.83
C GLU A 75 15.23 -1.83 -5.33
N SER A 76 16.24 -1.88 -4.45
CA SER A 76 17.65 -1.77 -4.89
C SER A 76 18.05 -2.91 -5.80
N ALA A 77 17.64 -4.14 -5.47
CA ALA A 77 17.88 -5.30 -6.29
C ALA A 77 17.15 -5.19 -7.65
N ALA A 78 15.89 -4.71 -7.64
CA ALA A 78 15.14 -4.47 -8.86
C ALA A 78 15.79 -3.38 -9.73
N ALA A 79 16.21 -2.26 -9.15
CA ALA A 79 16.92 -1.20 -9.87
C ALA A 79 18.25 -1.68 -10.46
N ALA A 80 18.98 -2.52 -9.73
CA ALA A 80 20.25 -3.08 -10.20
C ALA A 80 20.08 -4.00 -11.44
N MET A 81 18.92 -4.68 -11.59
CA MET A 81 18.62 -5.45 -12.80
C MET A 81 18.66 -4.59 -14.07
N LEU A 82 18.29 -3.29 -13.99
CA LEU A 82 18.35 -2.36 -15.13
C LEU A 82 19.77 -2.14 -15.63
N GLY A 83 20.79 -2.52 -14.84
CA GLY A 83 22.19 -2.52 -15.27
C GLY A 83 22.44 -3.33 -16.54
N ALA A 84 21.63 -4.34 -16.85
CA ALA A 84 21.70 -5.08 -18.10
C ALA A 84 21.52 -4.17 -19.31
N SER A 85 20.67 -3.17 -19.25
CA SER A 85 20.42 -2.22 -20.34
C SER A 85 21.54 -1.20 -20.57
N ILE A 86 22.54 -1.12 -19.68
CA ILE A 86 23.71 -0.26 -19.87
C ILE A 86 24.55 -0.75 -21.06
N MET A 87 24.81 -2.05 -21.12
CA MET A 87 25.71 -2.68 -22.07
C MET A 87 25.02 -3.46 -23.17
N TYR A 88 23.75 -3.84 -22.96
CA TYR A 88 23.00 -4.68 -23.89
C TYR A 88 21.76 -3.95 -24.44
N PRO A 89 21.36 -4.17 -25.70
CA PRO A 89 20.14 -3.59 -26.26
C PRO A 89 18.89 -4.36 -25.80
N ALA A 90 18.80 -4.58 -24.49
CA ALA A 90 17.71 -5.27 -23.84
C ALA A 90 16.79 -4.27 -23.15
N ARG A 91 15.50 -4.24 -23.51
CA ARG A 91 14.49 -3.43 -22.85
C ARG A 91 14.19 -4.01 -21.47
N GLY A 92 14.33 -3.19 -20.42
CA GLY A 92 14.06 -3.59 -19.04
C GLY A 92 12.99 -2.72 -18.39
N ALA A 93 12.14 -3.35 -17.58
CA ALA A 93 11.19 -2.59 -16.76
C ALA A 93 11.28 -3.03 -15.30
N VAL A 94 11.02 -2.08 -14.39
CA VAL A 94 10.89 -2.36 -12.96
C VAL A 94 9.72 -1.59 -12.36
N THR A 95 9.18 -2.11 -11.24
CA THR A 95 8.04 -1.48 -10.58
C THR A 95 8.15 -1.52 -9.06
N TRP A 96 7.69 -0.45 -8.41
CA TRP A 96 7.59 -0.33 -6.95
C TRP A 96 6.74 0.86 -6.51
N LYS A 97 6.49 0.98 -5.20
CA LYS A 97 5.91 2.21 -4.64
C LYS A 97 6.98 3.31 -4.56
N SER A 98 6.65 4.50 -5.08
CA SER A 98 7.56 5.63 -5.22
C SER A 98 8.33 5.96 -3.95
N ILE A 99 7.64 6.25 -2.86
CA ILE A 99 8.23 6.82 -1.64
C ILE A 99 9.24 5.89 -0.98
N VAL A 100 8.86 4.64 -0.74
CA VAL A 100 9.77 3.66 -0.16
C VAL A 100 10.78 3.23 -1.21
N GLY A 101 10.31 2.81 -2.39
CA GLY A 101 11.13 2.13 -3.38
C GLY A 101 12.15 3.03 -4.04
N THR A 102 11.77 4.24 -4.45
CA THR A 102 12.72 5.17 -5.08
C THR A 102 13.83 5.58 -4.12
N ASN A 103 13.51 5.79 -2.83
CA ASN A 103 14.52 6.08 -1.81
C ASN A 103 15.44 4.89 -1.54
N VAL A 104 14.91 3.66 -1.49
CA VAL A 104 15.72 2.44 -1.33
C VAL A 104 16.60 2.19 -2.55
N ALA A 105 16.08 2.42 -3.75
CA ALA A 105 16.79 2.22 -5.03
C ALA A 105 17.73 3.37 -5.41
N ALA A 106 17.76 4.47 -4.65
CA ALA A 106 18.39 5.73 -5.04
C ALA A 106 19.85 5.60 -5.46
N ASP A 107 20.66 4.78 -4.79
CA ASP A 107 22.05 4.57 -5.16
C ASP A 107 22.17 3.85 -6.50
N ALA A 108 21.46 2.73 -6.67
CA ALA A 108 21.47 1.97 -7.92
C ALA A 108 20.97 2.81 -9.11
N LEU A 109 19.90 3.59 -8.91
CA LEU A 109 19.37 4.48 -9.95
C LEU A 109 20.33 5.62 -10.30
N SER A 110 21.03 6.19 -9.33
CA SER A 110 22.05 7.23 -9.58
C SER A 110 23.20 6.67 -10.41
N ASN A 111 23.64 5.46 -10.08
CA ASN A 111 24.68 4.74 -10.83
C ASN A 111 24.20 4.31 -12.24
N LEU A 112 22.93 3.98 -12.42
CA LEU A 112 22.33 3.71 -13.74
C LEU A 112 22.25 4.96 -14.61
N SER A 113 21.86 6.09 -14.03
CA SER A 113 21.74 7.37 -14.75
C SER A 113 23.07 7.91 -15.27
N SER A 114 24.17 7.70 -14.54
CA SER A 114 25.48 8.25 -14.91
C SER A 114 25.93 7.78 -16.31
N PRO A 115 26.17 6.50 -16.56
CA PRO A 115 26.54 6.00 -17.90
C PRO A 115 25.36 6.06 -18.88
N GLY A 116 24.13 6.05 -18.39
CA GLY A 116 22.91 5.88 -19.19
C GLY A 116 22.79 4.47 -19.76
N VAL A 117 21.83 4.30 -20.64
CA VAL A 117 21.42 2.98 -21.16
C VAL A 117 21.41 2.95 -22.69
N ILE A 118 21.65 1.79 -23.28
CA ILE A 118 21.44 1.54 -24.72
C ILE A 118 20.19 0.74 -24.99
N GLY A 119 19.83 -0.17 -24.06
CA GLY A 119 18.51 -0.78 -24.06
C GLY A 119 17.52 0.13 -23.35
N GLY A 120 16.32 0.26 -23.89
CA GLY A 120 15.29 1.08 -23.27
C GLY A 120 14.97 0.63 -21.83
N THR A 121 14.87 1.57 -20.90
CA THR A 121 14.50 1.26 -19.50
C THR A 121 13.31 2.06 -19.04
N LEU A 122 12.39 1.38 -18.35
CA LEU A 122 11.19 1.99 -17.78
C LEU A 122 11.05 1.62 -16.30
N ILE A 123 10.89 2.63 -15.46
CA ILE A 123 10.68 2.49 -14.02
C ILE A 123 9.23 2.92 -13.73
N VAL A 124 8.36 1.96 -13.46
CA VAL A 124 6.93 2.22 -13.16
C VAL A 124 6.77 2.39 -11.66
N VAL A 125 6.42 3.57 -11.22
CA VAL A 125 6.25 3.89 -9.79
C VAL A 125 4.82 4.28 -9.46
N GLY A 126 4.35 3.90 -8.27
CA GLY A 126 3.06 4.32 -7.77
C GLY A 126 3.21 5.47 -6.79
N GLU A 127 2.51 6.58 -7.01
CA GLU A 127 2.58 7.78 -6.17
C GLU A 127 1.19 8.32 -5.86
N ASP A 128 0.91 8.63 -4.59
CA ASP A 128 -0.38 9.13 -4.13
C ASP A 128 -0.21 10.28 -3.13
N TYR A 129 -1.05 11.32 -3.25
CA TYR A 129 -1.01 12.51 -2.40
C TYR A 129 -2.22 12.60 -1.44
N GLY A 130 -3.15 11.65 -1.48
CA GLY A 130 -4.33 11.62 -0.65
C GLY A 130 -4.03 11.28 0.81
N GLU A 131 -4.89 11.72 1.72
CA GLU A 131 -4.82 11.36 3.13
C GLU A 131 -4.92 9.84 3.32
N GLY A 132 -3.93 9.25 3.98
CA GLY A 132 -3.86 7.81 4.23
C GLY A 132 -3.42 6.94 3.03
N ALA A 133 -3.11 7.55 1.89
CA ALA A 133 -2.66 6.81 0.70
C ALA A 133 -1.18 6.40 0.77
N SER A 134 -0.34 7.23 1.36
CA SER A 134 1.10 6.99 1.51
C SER A 134 1.57 7.28 2.93
N VAL A 135 2.62 6.58 3.38
CA VAL A 135 3.22 6.77 4.71
C VAL A 135 3.74 8.20 4.88
N ILE A 136 4.39 8.72 3.84
CA ILE A 136 4.83 10.11 3.74
C ILE A 136 4.47 10.65 2.35
N GLN A 137 4.42 11.99 2.23
CA GLN A 137 4.09 12.67 0.99
C GLN A 137 5.38 13.21 0.37
N GLU A 138 5.97 12.47 -0.56
CA GLU A 138 7.16 12.87 -1.32
C GLU A 138 6.89 12.79 -2.82
N ARG A 139 7.68 13.52 -3.62
CA ARG A 139 7.56 13.53 -5.08
C ARG A 139 8.73 12.84 -5.75
N THR A 140 8.43 11.87 -6.60
CA THR A 140 9.38 11.27 -7.54
C THR A 140 10.01 12.31 -8.47
N HIS A 141 9.31 13.41 -8.73
CA HIS A 141 9.80 14.52 -9.55
C HIS A 141 11.16 15.05 -9.06
N ALA A 142 11.33 15.24 -7.75
CA ALA A 142 12.61 15.66 -7.16
C ALA A 142 13.74 14.69 -7.50
N PHE A 143 13.48 13.39 -7.46
CA PHE A 143 14.45 12.36 -7.81
C PHE A 143 14.78 12.38 -9.29
N ALA A 144 13.79 12.50 -10.16
CA ALA A 144 13.96 12.60 -11.61
C ALA A 144 14.86 13.79 -11.99
N MET A 145 14.60 14.98 -11.43
CA MET A 145 15.42 16.18 -11.64
C MET A 145 16.86 15.99 -11.15
N LYS A 146 17.02 15.52 -9.90
CA LYS A 146 18.34 15.29 -9.30
C LYS A 146 19.19 14.33 -10.14
N SER A 147 18.59 13.28 -10.67
CA SER A 147 19.28 12.21 -11.39
C SER A 147 19.33 12.40 -12.90
N ALA A 148 18.66 13.45 -13.42
CA ALA A 148 18.46 13.71 -14.84
C ALA A 148 17.88 12.48 -15.57
N MET A 149 16.82 11.88 -15.00
CA MET A 149 15.98 10.86 -15.59
C MET A 149 14.67 11.48 -16.05
N TRP A 150 14.10 11.01 -17.14
CA TRP A 150 12.86 11.58 -17.66
C TRP A 150 11.65 11.07 -16.87
N LEU A 151 10.67 11.94 -16.63
CA LEU A 151 9.49 11.61 -15.83
C LEU A 151 8.22 11.80 -16.66
N LEU A 152 7.46 10.72 -16.78
CA LEU A 152 6.14 10.69 -17.38
C LEU A 152 5.08 10.63 -16.28
N ASP A 153 3.97 11.38 -16.48
CA ASP A 153 2.74 11.34 -15.69
C ASP A 153 1.56 11.31 -16.70
N PRO A 154 1.25 10.14 -17.27
CA PRO A 154 0.33 10.05 -18.40
C PRO A 154 -1.12 10.36 -18.01
N ARG A 155 -1.84 10.97 -18.92
CA ARG A 155 -3.29 11.18 -18.80
C ARG A 155 -4.00 9.83 -18.59
N PRO A 156 -4.92 9.73 -17.56
CA PRO A 156 -5.56 8.47 -17.20
C PRO A 156 -6.62 8.01 -18.21
N GLU A 157 -6.14 7.57 -19.37
CA GLU A 157 -6.91 6.97 -20.45
C GLU A 157 -6.07 5.86 -21.07
N LEU A 158 -6.63 4.65 -21.21
CA LEU A 158 -5.85 3.46 -21.57
C LEU A 158 -5.04 3.61 -22.85
N PRO A 159 -5.60 4.13 -23.98
CA PRO A 159 -4.80 4.32 -25.20
C PRO A 159 -3.59 5.24 -25.01
N ILE A 160 -3.73 6.29 -24.18
CA ILE A 160 -2.63 7.21 -23.89
C ILE A 160 -1.59 6.55 -22.98
N ILE A 161 -2.03 5.85 -21.94
CA ILE A 161 -1.13 5.10 -21.05
C ILE A 161 -0.30 4.10 -21.84
N VAL A 162 -0.96 3.28 -22.71
CA VAL A 162 -0.27 2.29 -23.55
C VAL A 162 0.76 2.97 -24.46
N ARG A 163 0.35 4.04 -25.17
CA ARG A 163 1.25 4.82 -26.01
C ARG A 163 2.44 5.39 -25.22
N CYS A 164 2.20 5.89 -24.02
CA CYS A 164 3.27 6.42 -23.17
C CYS A 164 4.25 5.33 -22.73
N VAL A 165 3.80 4.11 -22.44
CA VAL A 165 4.69 2.98 -22.12
C VAL A 165 5.57 2.63 -23.32
N GLU A 166 4.98 2.47 -24.51
CA GLU A 166 5.73 2.15 -25.72
C GLU A 166 6.76 3.25 -26.06
N LYS A 167 6.33 4.52 -26.01
CA LYS A 167 7.18 5.66 -26.29
C LYS A 167 8.22 5.93 -25.20
N ALA A 168 7.98 5.48 -23.96
CA ALA A 168 8.98 5.59 -22.89
C ALA A 168 10.25 4.77 -23.20
N PHE A 169 10.12 3.55 -23.75
CA PHE A 169 11.27 2.78 -24.20
C PHE A 169 12.01 3.45 -25.36
N GLU A 170 11.28 3.94 -26.35
CA GLU A 170 11.87 4.63 -27.50
C GLU A 170 12.56 5.95 -27.05
N LEU A 171 11.96 6.73 -26.13
CA LEU A 171 12.57 7.94 -25.54
C LEU A 171 13.83 7.58 -24.78
N SER A 172 13.80 6.49 -24.00
CA SER A 172 14.96 6.00 -23.27
C SER A 172 16.12 5.68 -24.21
N GLU A 173 15.84 4.95 -25.28
CA GLU A 173 16.83 4.57 -26.32
C GLU A 173 17.36 5.80 -27.07
N ALA A 174 16.48 6.70 -27.52
CA ALA A 174 16.83 7.90 -28.28
C ALA A 174 17.68 8.88 -27.49
N SER A 175 17.53 8.92 -26.18
CA SER A 175 18.25 9.82 -25.29
C SER A 175 19.30 9.13 -24.41
N ASN A 176 19.46 7.82 -24.52
CA ASN A 176 20.33 7.01 -23.65
C ASN A 176 20.10 7.24 -22.14
N THR A 177 18.86 7.43 -21.74
CA THR A 177 18.51 7.80 -20.36
C THR A 177 17.33 6.97 -19.85
N PRO A 178 17.38 6.46 -18.62
CA PRO A 178 16.23 5.78 -18.02
C PRO A 178 15.02 6.71 -17.92
N VAL A 179 13.83 6.13 -18.07
CA VAL A 179 12.56 6.84 -17.97
C VAL A 179 11.79 6.33 -16.75
N ILE A 180 11.24 7.25 -15.98
CA ILE A 180 10.33 6.98 -14.87
C ILE A 180 8.91 7.29 -15.33
N MET A 181 7.97 6.42 -15.04
CA MET A 181 6.54 6.64 -15.22
C MET A 181 5.85 6.64 -13.88
N ASP A 182 5.31 7.79 -13.52
CA ASP A 182 4.51 7.96 -12.30
C ASP A 182 3.05 7.61 -12.58
N LEU A 183 2.52 6.69 -11.79
CA LEU A 183 1.14 6.25 -11.88
C LEU A 183 0.42 6.47 -10.55
N ARG A 184 -0.54 7.37 -10.56
CA ARG A 184 -1.42 7.62 -9.43
C ARG A 184 -2.45 6.49 -9.29
N ILE A 185 -3.00 6.31 -8.09
CA ILE A 185 -4.06 5.32 -7.85
C ILE A 185 -5.22 5.44 -8.87
N ARG A 186 -5.57 6.66 -9.27
CA ARG A 186 -6.62 6.91 -10.28
C ARG A 186 -6.24 6.36 -11.66
N ALA A 187 -4.98 6.49 -12.07
CA ALA A 187 -4.49 5.96 -13.33
C ALA A 187 -4.38 4.42 -13.29
N CYS A 188 -3.99 3.85 -12.15
CA CYS A 188 -3.92 2.40 -11.97
C CYS A 188 -5.30 1.72 -12.07
N HIS A 189 -6.34 2.35 -11.50
CA HIS A 189 -7.68 1.75 -11.41
C HIS A 189 -8.69 2.31 -12.41
N VAL A 190 -8.27 3.21 -13.33
CA VAL A 190 -9.16 3.65 -14.41
C VAL A 190 -9.55 2.44 -15.26
N GLN A 191 -10.85 2.30 -15.51
CA GLN A 191 -11.38 1.28 -16.42
C GLN A 191 -11.53 1.85 -17.82
N GLY A 192 -11.17 1.08 -18.83
CA GLY A 192 -11.28 1.52 -20.21
C GLY A 192 -10.96 0.41 -21.20
N SER A 193 -10.86 0.80 -22.46
CA SER A 193 -10.57 -0.13 -23.56
C SER A 193 -9.56 0.49 -24.52
N PHE A 194 -8.79 -0.36 -25.17
CA PHE A 194 -7.96 0.00 -26.33
C PHE A 194 -7.84 -1.19 -27.29
N ILE A 195 -7.45 -0.91 -28.53
CA ILE A 195 -7.16 -1.96 -29.50
C ILE A 195 -5.73 -2.44 -29.26
N ALA A 196 -5.59 -3.70 -28.91
CA ALA A 196 -4.30 -4.30 -28.61
C ALA A 196 -3.45 -4.47 -29.88
N SER A 197 -2.14 -4.43 -29.69
CA SER A 197 -1.15 -4.86 -30.66
C SER A 197 -0.58 -6.22 -30.28
N ASP A 198 0.11 -6.88 -31.21
CA ASP A 198 0.81 -8.14 -30.92
C ASP A 198 1.91 -7.92 -29.86
N ASN A 199 2.07 -8.88 -28.99
CA ASN A 199 3.23 -8.95 -28.12
C ASN A 199 4.47 -9.23 -28.96
N ARG A 200 5.56 -8.50 -28.67
CA ARG A 200 6.82 -8.63 -29.40
C ARG A 200 7.78 -9.52 -28.64
N THR A 201 8.30 -10.56 -29.31
CA THR A 201 9.44 -11.30 -28.79
C THR A 201 10.64 -10.34 -28.70
N PRO A 202 11.28 -10.20 -27.53
CA PRO A 202 12.43 -9.28 -27.40
C PRO A 202 13.64 -9.80 -28.20
N THR A 203 14.42 -8.86 -28.74
CA THR A 203 15.64 -9.16 -29.51
C THR A 203 16.70 -9.88 -28.66
N VAL A 204 16.81 -9.51 -27.39
CA VAL A 204 17.60 -10.22 -26.37
C VAL A 204 16.62 -10.83 -25.39
N SER A 205 16.60 -12.14 -25.25
CA SER A 205 15.57 -12.83 -24.49
C SER A 205 16.10 -14.12 -23.85
N THR A 206 15.32 -14.73 -22.97
CA THR A 206 15.66 -16.03 -22.37
C THR A 206 15.73 -17.15 -23.41
N ARG A 207 15.05 -16.98 -24.56
CA ARG A 207 15.07 -17.91 -25.69
C ARG A 207 16.13 -17.58 -26.75
N GLN A 208 16.45 -16.30 -26.89
CA GLN A 208 17.46 -15.80 -27.84
C GLN A 208 18.61 -15.16 -27.04
N ARG A 209 19.39 -16.03 -26.41
CA ARG A 209 20.51 -15.64 -25.55
C ARG A 209 21.68 -15.16 -26.40
N LEU A 210 22.38 -14.16 -25.89
CA LEU A 210 23.65 -13.71 -26.47
C LEU A 210 24.73 -14.76 -26.23
N ALA A 211 25.46 -15.11 -27.28
CA ALA A 211 26.56 -16.07 -27.20
C ALA A 211 27.80 -15.47 -26.51
N GLU A 212 28.04 -14.18 -26.74
CA GLU A 212 29.18 -13.46 -26.22
C GLU A 212 28.76 -12.31 -25.33
N PRO A 213 29.50 -12.04 -24.24
CA PRO A 213 29.25 -10.85 -23.43
C PRO A 213 29.55 -9.57 -24.23
N ALA A 214 28.98 -8.45 -23.80
CA ALA A 214 29.31 -7.15 -24.36
C ALA A 214 30.82 -6.86 -24.22
N PRO A 215 31.46 -6.24 -25.21
CA PRO A 215 32.85 -5.84 -25.09
C PRO A 215 33.03 -4.84 -23.96
N PHE A 216 34.19 -4.87 -23.32
CA PHE A 216 34.54 -3.91 -22.27
C PHE A 216 34.50 -2.48 -22.82
N ASP A 217 33.70 -1.62 -22.19
CA ASP A 217 33.63 -0.18 -22.50
C ASP A 217 33.66 0.61 -21.21
N TYR A 218 34.84 1.21 -20.92
CA TYR A 218 35.05 2.04 -19.75
C TYR A 218 34.12 3.29 -19.74
N GLN A 219 33.72 3.79 -20.90
CA GLN A 219 32.84 4.96 -21.04
C GLN A 219 31.42 4.73 -20.44
N ARG A 220 31.08 3.47 -20.24
CA ARG A 220 29.78 3.04 -19.66
C ARG A 220 29.85 2.57 -18.22
N LEU A 221 30.96 2.80 -17.54
CA LEU A 221 31.11 2.49 -16.13
C LEU A 221 30.91 3.73 -15.27
N SER A 222 30.23 3.60 -14.14
CA SER A 222 30.13 4.67 -13.14
C SER A 222 31.40 4.74 -12.30
N HIS A 223 32.52 5.14 -12.92
CA HIS A 223 33.84 5.17 -12.28
C HIS A 223 34.64 6.43 -12.72
N PRO A 224 35.27 7.15 -11.79
CA PRO A 224 36.14 8.27 -12.17
C PRO A 224 37.34 7.81 -13.06
N PRO A 225 37.76 8.67 -14.02
CA PRO A 225 37.34 10.03 -14.30
C PRO A 225 36.16 10.15 -15.29
N VAL A 226 35.65 9.04 -15.86
CA VAL A 226 34.64 9.12 -16.93
C VAL A 226 33.29 9.67 -16.44
N THR A 227 32.98 9.58 -15.16
CA THR A 227 31.75 10.11 -14.55
C THR A 227 31.59 11.62 -14.79
N PHE A 228 32.66 12.39 -14.85
CA PHE A 228 32.61 13.81 -15.22
C PHE A 228 32.13 14.02 -16.67
N ILE A 229 32.60 13.17 -17.59
CA ILE A 229 32.17 13.20 -19.00
C ILE A 229 30.71 12.78 -19.12
N GLN A 230 30.29 11.78 -18.34
CA GLN A 230 28.90 11.31 -18.31
C GLN A 230 27.98 12.42 -17.82
N GLU A 231 28.38 13.20 -16.80
CA GLU A 231 27.60 14.31 -16.28
C GLU A 231 27.40 15.40 -17.33
N ARG A 232 28.46 15.75 -18.08
CA ARG A 232 28.36 16.68 -19.23
C ARG A 232 27.39 16.15 -20.30
N ARG A 233 27.48 14.86 -20.65
CA ARG A 233 26.60 14.22 -21.66
C ARG A 233 25.14 14.31 -21.30
N LYS A 234 24.79 14.28 -20.00
CA LYS A 234 23.38 14.42 -19.55
C LYS A 234 22.76 15.72 -20.08
N TYR A 235 23.46 16.83 -19.99
CA TYR A 235 22.96 18.16 -20.37
C TYR A 235 23.27 18.56 -21.80
N GLU A 236 24.45 18.18 -22.34
CA GLU A 236 24.85 18.58 -23.67
C GLU A 236 24.23 17.68 -24.78
N GLN A 237 23.93 16.43 -24.49
CA GLN A 237 23.49 15.46 -25.50
C GLN A 237 22.13 14.85 -25.18
N ARG A 238 21.97 14.25 -23.98
CA ARG A 238 20.80 13.47 -23.63
C ARG A 238 19.53 14.32 -23.43
N LEU A 239 19.65 15.43 -22.71
CA LEU A 239 18.53 16.35 -22.51
C LEU A 239 18.01 16.96 -23.81
N PRO A 240 18.88 17.51 -24.74
CA PRO A 240 18.41 17.96 -26.05
C PRO A 240 17.76 16.85 -26.89
N ALA A 241 18.32 15.65 -26.86
CA ALA A 241 17.73 14.49 -27.56
C ALA A 241 16.33 14.14 -27.03
N ALA A 242 16.16 14.13 -25.70
CA ALA A 242 14.86 13.89 -25.09
C ALA A 242 13.82 14.96 -25.46
N ARG A 243 14.17 16.24 -25.35
CA ARG A 243 13.29 17.35 -25.74
C ARG A 243 12.84 17.28 -27.18
N ARG A 244 13.77 16.95 -28.09
CA ARG A 244 13.47 16.74 -29.52
C ARG A 244 12.50 15.59 -29.70
N PHE A 245 12.76 14.45 -29.08
CA PHE A 245 11.89 13.27 -29.14
C PHE A 245 10.47 13.58 -28.63
N ILE A 246 10.35 14.30 -27.51
CA ILE A 246 9.06 14.70 -26.94
C ILE A 246 8.24 15.54 -27.94
N LEU A 247 8.90 16.48 -28.63
CA LEU A 247 8.25 17.33 -29.67
C LEU A 247 7.87 16.54 -30.91
N GLU A 248 8.80 15.78 -31.47
CA GLU A 248 8.60 15.01 -32.72
C GLU A 248 7.50 13.98 -32.57
N HIS A 249 7.40 13.33 -31.41
CA HIS A 249 6.37 12.34 -31.13
C HIS A 249 5.13 12.89 -30.44
N GLN A 250 5.04 14.21 -30.21
CA GLN A 250 3.89 14.87 -29.60
C GLN A 250 3.43 14.15 -28.32
N LEU A 251 4.37 13.91 -27.40
CA LEU A 251 4.08 13.19 -26.16
C LEU A 251 3.18 14.02 -25.23
N ASN A 252 3.38 15.35 -25.19
CA ASN A 252 2.45 16.27 -24.55
C ASN A 252 1.37 16.70 -25.54
N GLU A 253 0.18 17.02 -25.03
CA GLU A 253 -0.99 17.34 -25.86
C GLU A 253 -1.32 18.82 -25.76
N ILE A 254 -1.40 19.52 -26.92
CA ILE A 254 -1.95 20.88 -26.99
C ILE A 254 -3.42 20.75 -27.46
N ARG A 255 -4.32 21.21 -26.63
CA ARG A 255 -5.76 21.24 -26.92
C ARG A 255 -6.17 22.70 -27.11
N SER A 256 -6.75 23.00 -28.28
CA SER A 256 -7.24 24.34 -28.62
C SER A 256 -8.47 24.71 -27.78
N GLY A 257 -8.75 26.01 -27.68
CA GLY A 257 -9.92 26.57 -27.05
C GLY A 257 -10.25 27.92 -27.68
N GLY A 258 -11.41 28.47 -27.38
CA GLY A 258 -11.88 29.76 -27.93
C GLY A 258 -11.30 30.99 -27.20
N ARG A 259 -10.75 30.83 -25.99
CA ARG A 259 -10.23 31.90 -25.13
C ARG A 259 -8.71 31.99 -25.19
N ASP A 260 -8.16 32.39 -26.32
CA ASP A 260 -6.68 32.35 -26.58
C ASP A 260 -5.84 33.19 -25.63
N THR A 261 -6.44 34.20 -24.96
CA THR A 261 -5.73 35.01 -23.96
C THR A 261 -5.51 34.30 -22.61
N LEU A 262 -6.13 33.14 -22.41
CA LEU A 262 -6.00 32.28 -21.24
C LEU A 262 -5.34 30.97 -21.62
N GLY A 263 -4.84 30.25 -20.61
CA GLY A 263 -4.33 28.90 -20.79
C GLY A 263 -4.29 28.11 -19.50
N ILE A 264 -4.34 26.79 -19.62
CA ILE A 264 -4.13 25.88 -18.49
C ILE A 264 -2.99 24.94 -18.87
N ILE A 265 -1.98 24.82 -18.00
CA ILE A 265 -0.95 23.77 -18.09
C ILE A 265 -1.23 22.77 -16.97
N VAL A 266 -1.41 21.51 -17.32
CA VAL A 266 -1.83 20.48 -16.37
C VAL A 266 -0.97 19.24 -16.45
N GLN A 267 -0.59 18.67 -15.29
CA GLN A 267 -0.03 17.31 -15.23
C GLN A 267 -1.03 16.31 -15.83
N GLY A 268 -0.55 15.36 -16.63
CA GLY A 268 -1.38 14.37 -17.29
C GLY A 268 -2.31 13.64 -16.33
N GLY A 269 -1.78 13.16 -15.21
CA GLY A 269 -2.55 12.44 -14.18
C GLY A 269 -3.73 13.21 -13.57
N LEU A 270 -3.78 14.55 -13.73
CA LEU A 270 -4.87 15.41 -13.23
C LEU A 270 -5.93 15.77 -14.28
N PHE A 271 -5.67 15.42 -15.54
CA PHE A 271 -6.53 15.83 -16.67
C PHE A 271 -8.02 15.54 -16.46
N ASN A 272 -8.36 14.31 -16.05
CA ASN A 272 -9.77 13.92 -15.89
C ASN A 272 -10.49 14.75 -14.82
N THR A 273 -9.82 15.06 -13.70
CA THR A 273 -10.37 15.92 -12.64
C THR A 273 -10.56 17.35 -13.13
N LEU A 274 -9.59 17.88 -13.88
CA LEU A 274 -9.66 19.20 -14.49
C LEU A 274 -10.82 19.31 -15.47
N VAL A 275 -10.93 18.39 -16.43
CA VAL A 275 -12.01 18.39 -17.42
C VAL A 275 -13.38 18.29 -16.74
N ARG A 276 -13.52 17.42 -15.74
CA ARG A 276 -14.76 17.32 -14.97
C ARG A 276 -15.14 18.64 -14.31
N THR A 277 -14.15 19.36 -13.79
CA THR A 277 -14.38 20.68 -13.17
C THR A 277 -14.74 21.74 -14.21
N LEU A 278 -14.07 21.75 -15.36
CA LEU A 278 -14.43 22.65 -16.47
C LEU A 278 -15.86 22.39 -17.00
N GLN A 279 -16.30 21.11 -17.03
CA GLN A 279 -17.70 20.79 -17.35
C GLN A 279 -18.69 21.37 -16.33
N GLN A 280 -18.36 21.31 -15.03
CA GLN A 280 -19.19 21.89 -13.98
C GLN A 280 -19.29 23.42 -14.07
N LEU A 281 -18.28 24.06 -14.66
CA LEU A 281 -18.25 25.49 -14.97
C LEU A 281 -18.91 25.84 -16.32
N GLY A 282 -19.34 24.84 -17.10
CA GLY A 282 -19.84 25.04 -18.46
C GLY A 282 -18.78 25.45 -19.48
N LEU A 283 -17.49 25.21 -19.16
CA LEU A 283 -16.33 25.56 -19.99
C LEU A 283 -15.74 24.38 -20.76
N ALA A 284 -16.31 23.18 -20.62
CA ALA A 284 -15.93 22.01 -21.41
C ALA A 284 -17.15 21.14 -21.70
N ASP A 285 -17.08 20.39 -22.80
CA ASP A 285 -18.09 19.40 -23.17
C ASP A 285 -17.77 18.01 -22.56
N ALA A 286 -18.62 17.01 -22.81
CA ALA A 286 -18.47 15.64 -22.34
C ALA A 286 -17.25 14.91 -22.93
N TYR A 287 -16.68 15.42 -24.01
CA TYR A 287 -15.51 14.86 -24.70
C TYR A 287 -14.22 15.52 -24.28
N GLY A 288 -14.27 16.50 -23.38
CA GLY A 288 -13.10 17.23 -22.89
C GLY A 288 -12.62 18.34 -23.83
N ASN A 289 -13.43 18.76 -24.80
CA ASN A 289 -13.16 19.99 -25.54
C ASN A 289 -13.48 21.17 -24.62
N SER A 290 -12.53 22.09 -24.48
CA SER A 290 -12.61 23.20 -23.54
C SER A 290 -12.56 24.53 -24.25
N ASP A 291 -13.28 25.53 -23.73
CA ASP A 291 -13.17 26.93 -24.18
C ASP A 291 -11.81 27.53 -23.88
N ILE A 292 -11.09 27.00 -22.88
CA ILE A 292 -9.77 27.47 -22.49
C ILE A 292 -8.73 26.51 -23.07
N PRO A 293 -7.76 27.00 -23.86
CA PRO A 293 -6.67 26.16 -24.37
C PRO A 293 -5.91 25.46 -23.23
N MET A 294 -5.54 24.20 -23.45
CA MET A 294 -4.81 23.39 -22.47
C MET A 294 -3.53 22.82 -23.06
N LEU A 295 -2.46 22.82 -22.26
CA LEU A 295 -1.26 22.00 -22.46
C LEU A 295 -1.23 20.90 -21.43
N VAL A 296 -1.44 19.66 -21.88
CA VAL A 296 -1.40 18.47 -21.03
C VAL A 296 0.02 17.89 -21.05
N LEU A 297 0.66 17.89 -19.90
CA LEU A 297 2.02 17.38 -19.73
C LEU A 297 1.97 15.88 -19.38
N ASN A 298 2.04 15.01 -20.39
CA ASN A 298 2.29 13.58 -20.18
C ASN A 298 3.77 13.31 -19.83
N VAL A 299 4.67 14.23 -20.23
CA VAL A 299 6.06 14.29 -19.79
C VAL A 299 6.23 15.54 -18.93
N VAL A 300 6.41 15.34 -17.64
CA VAL A 300 6.53 16.44 -16.67
C VAL A 300 7.99 16.85 -16.41
N TYR A 301 8.94 16.01 -16.79
CA TYR A 301 10.37 16.32 -16.82
C TYR A 301 11.08 15.49 -17.90
N PRO A 302 11.88 16.12 -18.79
CA PRO A 302 12.18 17.55 -18.86
C PRO A 302 11.03 18.33 -19.51
N LEU A 303 10.84 19.56 -19.10
CA LEU A 303 10.01 20.50 -19.84
C LEU A 303 10.68 20.89 -21.15
N VAL A 304 9.87 21.13 -22.18
CA VAL A 304 10.34 21.56 -23.51
C VAL A 304 10.14 23.07 -23.66
N PRO A 305 11.22 23.88 -23.62
CA PRO A 305 11.12 25.35 -23.62
C PRO A 305 10.31 25.91 -24.78
N GLU A 306 10.49 25.34 -25.98
CA GLU A 306 9.80 25.76 -27.20
C GLU A 306 8.28 25.52 -27.09
N GLN A 307 7.87 24.42 -26.50
CA GLN A 307 6.45 24.08 -26.31
C GLN A 307 5.81 24.97 -25.24
N ILE A 308 6.51 25.17 -24.11
CA ILE A 308 6.04 26.02 -23.01
C ILE A 308 5.94 27.49 -23.50
N GLY A 309 7.01 28.00 -24.11
CA GLY A 309 7.08 29.38 -24.64
C GLY A 309 6.00 29.59 -25.70
N GLY A 310 5.89 28.67 -26.67
CA GLY A 310 4.88 28.77 -27.73
C GLY A 310 3.45 28.71 -27.20
N PHE A 311 3.17 27.89 -26.20
CA PHE A 311 1.86 27.82 -25.56
C PHE A 311 1.54 29.09 -24.77
N CYS A 312 2.49 29.66 -24.05
CA CYS A 312 2.29 30.84 -23.21
C CYS A 312 2.32 32.17 -24.00
N ALA A 313 2.96 32.20 -25.19
CA ALA A 313 3.07 33.40 -25.99
C ALA A 313 1.68 33.97 -26.33
N GLY A 314 1.51 35.29 -26.11
CA GLY A 314 0.25 35.98 -26.34
C GLY A 314 -0.84 35.76 -25.28
N LYS A 315 -0.61 34.88 -24.32
CA LYS A 315 -1.56 34.67 -23.23
C LYS A 315 -1.37 35.69 -22.11
N ARG A 316 -2.48 36.24 -21.62
CA ARG A 316 -2.48 37.16 -20.47
C ARG A 316 -2.25 36.43 -19.17
N SER A 317 -2.90 35.27 -19.02
CA SER A 317 -2.87 34.50 -17.78
C SER A 317 -2.88 32.99 -18.06
N VAL A 318 -2.06 32.25 -17.33
CA VAL A 318 -1.98 30.80 -17.39
C VAL A 318 -2.08 30.22 -15.97
N LEU A 319 -2.96 29.24 -15.79
CA LEU A 319 -3.06 28.47 -14.58
C LEU A 319 -2.24 27.17 -14.72
N ILE A 320 -1.34 26.93 -13.78
CA ILE A 320 -0.57 25.69 -13.69
C ILE A 320 -1.23 24.78 -12.66
N VAL A 321 -1.68 23.62 -13.12
CA VAL A 321 -2.35 22.60 -12.29
C VAL A 321 -1.32 21.50 -11.99
N GLU A 322 -0.66 21.67 -10.86
CA GLU A 322 0.40 20.79 -10.36
C GLU A 322 0.07 20.32 -8.94
N GLU A 323 -0.03 19.00 -8.73
CA GLU A 323 -0.30 18.39 -7.43
C GLU A 323 1.00 18.00 -6.72
N GLY A 324 0.99 18.11 -5.38
CA GLY A 324 2.17 17.85 -4.54
C GLY A 324 3.08 19.06 -4.36
N GLN A 325 4.09 18.92 -3.52
CA GLN A 325 5.06 19.96 -3.17
C GLN A 325 6.50 19.42 -3.28
N PRO A 326 7.51 20.27 -3.57
CA PRO A 326 7.39 21.67 -4.03
C PRO A 326 6.79 21.79 -5.45
N GLU A 327 6.53 23.03 -5.87
CA GLU A 327 5.98 23.39 -7.17
C GLU A 327 7.05 23.41 -8.27
N PHE A 328 7.62 22.27 -8.60
CA PHE A 328 8.74 22.16 -9.56
C PHE A 328 8.38 22.61 -10.97
N ILE A 329 7.18 22.25 -11.47
CA ILE A 329 6.72 22.59 -12.81
C ILE A 329 6.49 24.11 -12.90
N GLU A 330 5.81 24.69 -11.90
CA GLU A 330 5.53 26.12 -11.83
C GLU A 330 6.83 26.94 -11.80
N GLN A 331 7.80 26.55 -10.95
CA GLN A 331 9.10 27.21 -10.85
C GLN A 331 9.89 27.13 -12.16
N GLU A 332 9.93 25.96 -12.81
CA GLU A 332 10.64 25.79 -14.07
C GLU A 332 9.97 26.61 -15.19
N ILE A 333 8.63 26.58 -15.28
CA ILE A 333 7.88 27.40 -16.26
C ILE A 333 8.14 28.89 -16.04
N ALA A 334 8.07 29.38 -14.79
CA ALA A 334 8.36 30.77 -14.47
C ALA A 334 9.78 31.17 -14.93
N THR A 335 10.75 30.30 -14.72
CA THR A 335 12.12 30.50 -15.19
C THR A 335 12.22 30.52 -16.72
N LEU A 336 11.54 29.64 -17.41
CA LEU A 336 11.52 29.59 -18.88
C LEU A 336 10.88 30.83 -19.47
N LEU A 337 9.75 31.29 -18.95
CA LEU A 337 9.06 32.50 -19.43
C LEU A 337 9.93 33.75 -19.21
N ARG A 338 10.59 33.83 -18.05
CA ARG A 338 11.52 34.95 -17.77
C ARG A 338 12.70 34.99 -18.74
N ARG A 339 13.29 33.83 -19.08
CA ARG A 339 14.38 33.70 -20.05
C ARG A 339 13.95 34.03 -21.48
N ALA A 340 12.66 33.79 -21.81
CA ALA A 340 12.07 34.08 -23.11
C ALA A 340 11.46 35.51 -23.22
N ASP A 341 11.60 36.34 -22.19
CA ASP A 341 11.00 37.68 -22.07
C ASP A 341 9.48 37.70 -22.30
N LEU A 342 8.78 36.63 -21.86
CA LEU A 342 7.33 36.53 -21.92
C LEU A 342 6.70 37.11 -20.64
N ASN A 343 5.68 37.96 -20.81
CA ASN A 343 4.98 38.65 -19.72
C ASN A 343 3.67 37.96 -19.30
N THR A 344 3.47 36.68 -19.64
CA THR A 344 2.33 35.91 -19.24
C THR A 344 2.28 35.77 -17.72
N ARG A 345 1.17 36.15 -17.09
CA ARG A 345 0.97 35.98 -15.65
C ARG A 345 0.69 34.53 -15.33
N LEU A 346 1.51 33.94 -14.47
CA LEU A 346 1.32 32.57 -13.98
C LEU A 346 0.54 32.57 -12.68
N HIS A 347 -0.31 31.59 -12.52
CA HIS A 347 -0.98 31.20 -11.31
C HIS A 347 -0.82 29.70 -11.11
N GLY A 348 -0.79 29.25 -9.87
CA GLY A 348 -0.63 27.85 -9.51
C GLY A 348 -0.88 27.66 -8.03
N LYS A 349 0.17 27.55 -7.23
CA LYS A 349 0.07 27.34 -5.78
C LYS A 349 -0.41 28.57 -4.99
N ASP A 350 -0.51 29.71 -5.60
CA ASP A 350 -1.21 30.88 -5.04
C ASP A 350 -2.73 30.67 -4.97
N LEU A 351 -3.28 29.77 -5.79
CA LEU A 351 -4.72 29.45 -5.89
C LEU A 351 -5.05 28.00 -5.59
N LEU A 352 -4.09 27.09 -5.73
CA LEU A 352 -4.21 25.66 -5.49
C LEU A 352 -3.35 25.27 -4.28
N PRO A 353 -3.81 24.38 -3.40
CA PRO A 353 -3.09 24.05 -2.17
C PRO A 353 -1.76 23.36 -2.45
N MET A 354 -0.77 23.63 -1.58
CA MET A 354 0.56 22.99 -1.65
C MET A 354 0.51 21.49 -1.34
N ALA A 355 -0.38 21.05 -0.46
CA ALA A 355 -0.45 19.67 0.01
C ALA A 355 -1.84 19.08 -0.19
N GLY A 356 -1.89 17.76 -0.25
CA GLY A 356 -3.12 16.98 -0.39
C GLY A 356 -3.49 16.70 -1.84
N GLU A 357 -4.51 15.87 -1.98
CA GLU A 357 -5.02 15.42 -3.27
C GLU A 357 -5.90 16.50 -3.93
N TYR A 358 -5.72 16.73 -5.22
CA TYR A 358 -6.59 17.64 -5.99
C TYR A 358 -7.90 16.95 -6.37
N THR A 359 -8.82 16.99 -5.41
CA THR A 359 -10.22 16.57 -5.62
C THR A 359 -10.97 17.56 -6.51
N ALA A 360 -12.16 17.17 -6.98
CA ALA A 360 -13.01 18.06 -7.77
C ALA A 360 -13.38 19.37 -7.03
N GLU A 361 -13.56 19.33 -5.72
CA GLU A 361 -13.84 20.51 -4.88
C GLU A 361 -12.64 21.47 -4.80
N VAL A 362 -11.43 20.92 -4.60
CA VAL A 362 -10.18 21.69 -4.60
C VAL A 362 -9.96 22.34 -5.96
N MET A 363 -10.12 21.55 -7.03
CA MET A 363 -9.96 22.02 -8.40
C MET A 363 -10.98 23.13 -8.75
N LEU A 364 -12.24 22.92 -8.38
CA LEU A 364 -13.30 23.90 -8.63
C LEU A 364 -13.07 25.22 -7.87
N THR A 365 -12.56 25.13 -6.65
CA THR A 365 -12.21 26.32 -5.85
C THR A 365 -11.06 27.09 -6.48
N GLY A 366 -9.98 26.42 -6.85
CA GLY A 366 -8.80 27.05 -7.47
C GLY A 366 -9.12 27.66 -8.85
N LEU A 367 -9.83 26.92 -9.71
CA LEU A 367 -10.25 27.42 -11.00
C LEU A 367 -11.18 28.64 -10.88
N SER A 368 -12.15 28.60 -9.96
CA SER A 368 -13.05 29.74 -9.73
C SER A 368 -12.28 30.98 -9.29
N GLY A 369 -11.32 30.83 -8.34
CA GLY A 369 -10.46 31.92 -7.91
C GLY A 369 -9.60 32.51 -9.03
N TRP A 370 -9.07 31.65 -9.91
CA TRP A 370 -8.34 32.12 -11.10
C TRP A 370 -9.21 32.90 -12.07
N LEU A 371 -10.40 32.36 -12.40
CA LEU A 371 -11.31 32.93 -13.38
C LEU A 371 -11.92 34.26 -12.90
N GLU A 372 -12.12 34.48 -11.59
CA GLU A 372 -12.56 35.78 -11.06
C GLU A 372 -11.65 36.94 -11.48
N GLY A 373 -10.32 36.71 -11.48
CA GLY A 373 -9.35 37.72 -11.91
C GLY A 373 -9.04 37.67 -13.41
N ALA A 374 -9.00 36.50 -13.99
CA ALA A 374 -8.55 36.29 -15.37
C ALA A 374 -9.69 36.39 -16.42
N ALA A 375 -10.93 36.11 -16.07
CA ALA A 375 -12.08 36.12 -17.00
C ALA A 375 -13.36 36.54 -16.29
N PRO A 376 -13.53 37.83 -15.92
CA PRO A 376 -14.68 38.31 -15.15
C PRO A 376 -16.01 38.22 -15.93
N ASP A 377 -15.98 37.96 -17.22
CA ASP A 377 -17.13 37.70 -18.06
C ASP A 377 -17.72 36.30 -17.90
N ILE A 378 -17.02 35.38 -17.27
CA ILE A 378 -17.51 34.03 -17.00
C ILE A 378 -18.42 34.06 -15.77
N ASN A 379 -19.65 33.53 -15.94
CA ASN A 379 -20.56 33.36 -14.81
C ASN A 379 -20.12 32.22 -13.90
N LEU A 380 -19.64 32.54 -12.70
CA LEU A 380 -19.21 31.59 -11.68
C LEU A 380 -20.30 31.21 -10.66
N ASP A 381 -21.52 31.71 -10.79
CA ASP A 381 -22.62 31.42 -9.86
C ASP A 381 -22.96 29.91 -9.78
N PRO A 382 -22.92 29.13 -10.88
CA PRO A 382 -23.14 27.69 -10.81
C PRO A 382 -22.08 26.99 -9.94
N ALA A 383 -20.81 27.39 -10.05
CA ALA A 383 -19.72 26.85 -9.24
C ALA A 383 -19.87 27.21 -7.77
N ARG A 384 -20.17 28.48 -7.47
CA ARG A 384 -20.42 28.96 -6.11
C ARG A 384 -21.59 28.22 -5.46
N SER A 385 -22.70 28.08 -6.24
CA SER A 385 -23.87 27.32 -5.79
C SER A 385 -23.57 25.87 -5.50
N LEU A 386 -22.78 25.19 -6.34
CA LEU A 386 -22.35 23.81 -6.13
C LEU A 386 -21.47 23.67 -4.86
N LEU A 387 -20.48 24.54 -4.70
CA LEU A 387 -19.62 24.54 -3.50
C LEU A 387 -20.43 24.82 -2.24
N GLN A 388 -21.39 25.75 -2.32
CA GLN A 388 -22.31 26.04 -1.20
C GLN A 388 -23.19 24.84 -0.88
N ALA A 389 -23.78 24.18 -1.90
CA ALA A 389 -24.61 22.98 -1.71
C ALA A 389 -23.83 21.85 -1.02
N VAL A 390 -22.58 21.59 -1.43
CA VAL A 390 -21.71 20.59 -0.79
C VAL A 390 -21.47 20.94 0.68
N ARG A 391 -21.16 22.22 0.99
CA ARG A 391 -20.96 22.67 2.36
C ARG A 391 -22.24 22.55 3.20
N GLN A 392 -23.40 22.92 2.64
CA GLN A 392 -24.70 22.79 3.31
C GLN A 392 -25.04 21.33 3.59
N GLN A 393 -24.84 20.44 2.62
CA GLN A 393 -25.06 19.00 2.81
C GLN A 393 -24.18 18.42 3.94
N ARG A 394 -22.91 18.81 4.01
CA ARG A 394 -22.02 18.41 5.13
C ARG A 394 -22.52 18.95 6.48
N GLN A 395 -22.98 20.20 6.52
CA GLN A 395 -23.53 20.80 7.74
C GLN A 395 -24.84 20.10 8.16
N GLN A 396 -25.75 19.84 7.23
CA GLN A 396 -26.98 19.10 7.50
C GLN A 396 -26.68 17.68 8.00
N ALA A 397 -25.74 16.97 7.36
CA ALA A 397 -25.31 15.66 7.82
C ALA A 397 -24.76 15.70 9.25
N ALA A 398 -23.93 16.70 9.57
CA ALA A 398 -23.39 16.90 10.92
C ALA A 398 -24.50 17.21 11.95
N GLN A 399 -25.49 18.01 11.57
CA GLN A 399 -26.65 18.34 12.43
C GLN A 399 -27.54 17.11 12.67
N LEU A 400 -27.83 16.32 11.61
CA LEU A 400 -28.63 15.08 11.74
C LEU A 400 -27.94 14.04 12.61
N LEU A 401 -26.62 13.96 12.57
CA LEU A 401 -25.84 13.04 13.41
C LEU A 401 -25.74 13.50 14.86
N GLY A 402 -25.96 14.80 15.16
CA GLY A 402 -25.91 15.38 16.49
C GLY A 402 -24.52 15.40 17.15
N ALA A 403 -23.58 14.65 16.61
CA ALA A 403 -22.17 14.62 17.03
C ALA A 403 -21.29 14.26 15.82
N PRO A 404 -20.00 14.66 15.81
CA PRO A 404 -19.07 14.20 14.81
C PRO A 404 -19.05 12.67 14.75
N LEU A 405 -19.02 12.11 13.54
CA LEU A 405 -18.80 10.67 13.39
C LEU A 405 -17.48 10.29 14.05
N PRO A 406 -17.46 9.21 14.86
CA PRO A 406 -16.20 8.71 15.39
C PRO A 406 -15.23 8.44 14.23
N GLY A 407 -13.98 8.84 14.41
CA GLY A 407 -12.92 8.50 13.48
C GLY A 407 -12.88 6.98 13.24
N ARG A 408 -12.70 6.57 12.01
CA ARG A 408 -12.52 5.16 11.64
C ARG A 408 -11.10 4.95 11.14
N PRO A 409 -10.10 4.98 12.04
CA PRO A 409 -8.74 4.71 11.63
C PRO A 409 -8.65 3.31 11.01
N PRO A 410 -7.72 3.10 10.07
CA PRO A 410 -7.48 1.78 9.56
C PRO A 410 -7.15 0.82 10.71
N GLY A 411 -7.64 -0.40 10.62
CA GLY A 411 -7.47 -1.39 11.68
C GLY A 411 -7.04 -2.74 11.15
N MET A 412 -6.47 -3.55 12.03
CA MET A 412 -6.07 -4.91 11.70
C MET A 412 -7.29 -5.77 11.34
N CYS A 413 -7.11 -6.74 10.45
CA CYS A 413 -8.14 -7.69 10.03
C CYS A 413 -8.80 -8.43 11.20
N ILE A 414 -10.02 -8.95 10.97
CA ILE A 414 -10.65 -9.89 11.90
C ILE A 414 -9.78 -11.13 12.01
N GLY A 415 -9.40 -11.48 13.23
CA GLY A 415 -8.53 -12.62 13.50
C GLY A 415 -7.06 -12.41 13.10
N CYS A 416 -6.60 -11.17 12.87
CA CYS A 416 -5.19 -10.90 12.57
C CYS A 416 -4.26 -11.52 13.60
N PRO A 417 -3.21 -12.26 13.16
CA PRO A 417 -2.28 -12.94 14.08
C PRO A 417 -1.39 -11.96 14.87
N GLU A 418 -1.31 -10.71 14.48
CA GLU A 418 -0.48 -9.71 15.16
C GLU A 418 -1.18 -9.16 16.42
N ARG A 419 -2.52 -9.13 16.47
CA ARG A 419 -3.30 -8.65 17.63
C ARG A 419 -2.94 -9.33 18.95
N PRO A 420 -2.82 -10.68 19.03
CA PRO A 420 -2.44 -11.38 20.26
C PRO A 420 -1.11 -10.92 20.82
N VAL A 421 -0.13 -10.65 19.94
CA VAL A 421 1.20 -10.17 20.35
C VAL A 421 1.11 -8.79 21.01
N PHE A 422 0.34 -7.88 20.43
CA PHE A 422 0.10 -6.56 21.03
C PHE A 422 -0.71 -6.65 22.34
N SER A 423 -1.66 -7.57 22.41
CA SER A 423 -2.39 -7.84 23.66
C SER A 423 -1.44 -8.32 24.76
N ALA A 424 -0.55 -9.26 24.44
CA ALA A 424 0.48 -9.75 25.37
C ALA A 424 1.43 -8.63 25.79
N LEU A 425 1.84 -7.77 24.85
CA LEU A 425 2.71 -6.64 25.13
C LEU A 425 2.06 -5.63 26.10
N LYS A 426 0.76 -5.37 25.99
CA LYS A 426 0.02 -4.56 26.98
C LYS A 426 0.07 -5.15 28.39
N LEU A 427 -0.03 -6.48 28.49
CA LEU A 427 0.10 -7.15 29.79
C LEU A 427 1.52 -7.03 30.36
N VAL A 428 2.53 -7.23 29.52
CA VAL A 428 3.94 -7.09 29.90
C VAL A 428 4.26 -5.66 30.36
N GLN A 429 3.75 -4.64 29.66
CA GLN A 429 3.95 -3.24 30.09
C GLN A 429 3.41 -2.92 31.48
N ARG A 430 2.35 -3.60 31.93
CA ARG A 430 1.84 -3.45 33.30
C ARG A 430 2.81 -4.01 34.36
N GLU A 431 3.61 -5.00 33.98
CA GLU A 431 4.56 -5.68 34.88
C GLU A 431 5.94 -5.01 34.89
N VAL A 432 6.50 -4.76 33.69
CA VAL A 432 7.87 -4.25 33.54
C VAL A 432 7.94 -2.73 33.30
N GLY A 433 6.78 -2.08 33.10
CA GLY A 433 6.66 -0.67 32.78
C GLY A 433 6.82 -0.37 31.30
N TYR A 434 6.63 0.92 30.95
CA TYR A 434 6.72 1.38 29.57
C TYR A 434 8.15 1.29 29.02
N MET A 435 8.27 0.88 27.76
CA MET A 435 9.51 0.84 26.99
C MET A 435 9.33 1.61 25.68
N HIS A 436 10.43 2.10 25.12
CA HIS A 436 10.40 2.66 23.77
C HIS A 436 10.12 1.56 22.73
N ILE A 437 9.19 1.83 21.82
CA ILE A 437 8.80 0.91 20.75
C ILE A 437 9.10 1.56 19.42
N SER A 438 10.09 1.04 18.70
CA SER A 438 10.34 1.36 17.30
C SER A 438 9.46 0.48 16.43
N ALA A 439 8.42 1.05 15.86
CA ALA A 439 7.54 0.36 14.92
C ALA A 439 8.14 0.37 13.51
N ASP A 440 7.60 -0.46 12.64
CA ASP A 440 7.98 -0.57 11.24
C ASP A 440 6.77 -0.32 10.34
N ILE A 441 7.01 -0.21 9.03
CA ILE A 441 5.98 -0.11 8.01
C ILE A 441 5.41 -1.49 7.73
N GLY A 442 4.09 -1.65 7.90
CA GLY A 442 3.38 -2.92 7.69
C GLY A 442 2.06 -2.96 8.45
N CYS A 443 1.40 -4.13 8.49
CA CYS A 443 0.15 -4.30 9.24
C CYS A 443 0.31 -3.98 10.73
N HIS A 444 1.48 -4.29 11.31
CA HIS A 444 1.80 -4.01 12.72
C HIS A 444 1.86 -2.51 13.04
N ALA A 445 2.08 -1.62 12.05
CA ALA A 445 1.97 -0.18 12.24
C ALA A 445 0.56 0.26 12.68
N LEU A 446 -0.48 -0.53 12.35
CA LEU A 446 -1.85 -0.24 12.81
C LEU A 446 -2.02 -0.36 14.33
N ALA A 447 -1.02 -0.89 15.05
CA ALA A 447 -0.99 -0.88 16.52
C ALA A 447 -0.72 0.51 17.11
N THR A 448 -0.36 1.51 16.30
CA THR A 448 -0.28 2.91 16.74
C THR A 448 -1.66 3.49 17.07
N PHE A 449 -2.71 2.91 16.53
CA PHE A 449 -4.09 3.26 16.85
C PHE A 449 -4.63 2.51 18.07
N GLU A 450 -5.71 3.04 18.63
CA GLU A 450 -6.44 2.36 19.70
C GLU A 450 -6.93 0.95 19.26
N PRO A 451 -6.96 -0.01 20.17
CA PRO A 451 -6.74 0.09 21.63
C PRO A 451 -5.27 -0.11 22.04
N PHE A 452 -4.34 -0.25 21.10
CA PHE A 452 -2.96 -0.58 21.43
C PHE A 452 -2.12 0.66 21.74
N SER A 453 -2.14 1.68 20.89
CA SER A 453 -1.35 2.92 21.01
C SER A 453 0.14 2.64 21.21
N PHE A 454 0.71 1.77 20.38
CA PHE A 454 2.10 1.38 20.39
C PHE A 454 2.86 2.02 19.22
N GLY A 455 4.09 2.45 19.50
CA GLY A 455 5.00 3.02 18.53
C GLY A 455 5.40 4.45 18.90
N ASN A 456 6.68 4.63 19.19
CA ASN A 456 7.29 5.94 19.46
C ASN A 456 7.97 6.50 18.21
N SER A 457 8.34 5.63 17.25
CA SER A 457 8.93 6.01 15.97
C SER A 457 8.57 5.01 14.88
N ILE A 458 8.48 5.49 13.63
CA ILE A 458 8.37 4.68 12.40
C ILE A 458 9.33 5.29 11.38
N LEU A 459 10.40 4.59 11.03
CA LEU A 459 11.48 5.10 10.17
C LEU A 459 11.84 4.09 9.06
N GLY A 460 11.10 4.07 7.97
CA GLY A 460 11.40 3.22 6.82
C GLY A 460 11.09 1.72 7.02
N TYR A 461 10.98 1.00 5.92
CA TYR A 461 10.59 -0.41 5.89
C TYR A 461 11.75 -1.33 6.24
N GLY A 462 11.58 -2.16 7.28
CA GLY A 462 12.64 -3.00 7.86
C GLY A 462 13.61 -2.25 8.78
N MET A 463 13.34 -0.97 9.14
CA MET A 463 14.30 -0.12 9.85
C MET A 463 14.05 0.00 11.35
N SER A 464 13.04 -0.67 11.90
CA SER A 464 12.65 -0.53 13.31
C SER A 464 13.79 -0.87 14.29
N LEU A 465 14.52 -1.96 14.07
CA LEU A 465 15.64 -2.34 14.93
C LEU A 465 16.82 -1.36 14.84
N ALA A 466 17.09 -0.85 13.66
CA ALA A 466 18.12 0.17 13.45
C ALA A 466 17.73 1.49 14.13
N SER A 467 16.47 1.92 14.03
CA SER A 467 16.01 3.15 14.68
C SER A 467 16.08 3.08 16.21
N GLY A 468 15.87 1.90 16.80
CA GLY A 468 16.02 1.67 18.22
C GLY A 468 17.48 1.76 18.74
N ALA A 469 18.46 1.82 17.83
CA ALA A 469 19.88 1.87 18.20
C ALA A 469 20.26 3.14 18.96
N GLY A 470 19.80 4.29 18.48
CA GLY A 470 20.04 5.57 19.14
C GLY A 470 19.41 5.60 20.55
N VAL A 471 18.15 5.16 20.63
CA VAL A 471 17.40 5.15 21.88
C VAL A 471 18.02 4.24 22.93
N GLY A 472 18.51 3.07 22.52
CA GLY A 472 19.10 2.09 23.44
C GLY A 472 20.32 2.59 24.20
N SER A 473 20.99 3.63 23.71
CA SER A 473 22.18 4.20 24.35
C SER A 473 21.89 5.05 25.60
N PHE A 474 20.65 5.58 25.73
CA PHE A 474 20.28 6.47 26.83
C PHE A 474 19.00 6.04 27.58
N GLN A 475 18.41 4.92 27.24
CA GLN A 475 17.29 4.33 27.95
C GLN A 475 17.75 3.27 28.96
N ALA A 476 17.21 3.32 30.17
CA ALA A 476 17.48 2.32 31.18
C ALA A 476 16.87 0.94 30.87
N ARG A 477 15.80 0.93 30.07
CA ARG A 477 15.12 -0.28 29.62
C ARG A 477 15.47 -0.59 28.17
N ARG A 478 15.55 -1.89 27.85
CA ARG A 478 15.74 -2.35 26.49
C ARG A 478 14.65 -1.78 25.57
N PRO A 479 14.99 -1.10 24.47
CA PRO A 479 14.00 -0.72 23.47
C PRO A 479 13.48 -1.96 22.74
N LEU A 480 12.21 -1.92 22.36
CA LEU A 480 11.54 -2.92 21.54
C LEU A 480 11.50 -2.45 20.10
N ALA A 481 11.91 -3.31 19.18
CA ALA A 481 11.67 -3.16 17.75
C ALA A 481 10.63 -4.19 17.31
N ILE A 482 9.72 -3.79 16.42
CA ILE A 482 8.70 -4.68 15.84
C ILE A 482 8.74 -4.53 14.34
N MET A 483 8.84 -5.65 13.60
CA MET A 483 8.78 -5.67 12.14
C MET A 483 8.05 -6.92 11.64
N GLY A 484 7.52 -6.86 10.42
CA GLY A 484 7.02 -8.03 9.72
C GLY A 484 8.14 -8.86 9.09
N ASP A 485 7.83 -10.07 8.65
CA ASP A 485 8.76 -10.92 7.89
C ASP A 485 9.15 -10.29 6.53
N GLY A 486 8.23 -9.58 5.86
CA GLY A 486 8.58 -8.76 4.69
C GLY A 486 9.65 -7.71 5.00
N GLY A 487 9.45 -6.91 6.07
CA GLY A 487 10.43 -5.91 6.52
C GLY A 487 11.77 -6.54 6.93
N PHE A 488 11.74 -7.72 7.54
CA PHE A 488 12.95 -8.47 7.89
C PHE A 488 13.79 -8.79 6.65
N TRP A 489 13.19 -9.35 5.60
CA TRP A 489 13.91 -9.71 4.38
C TRP A 489 14.29 -8.50 3.52
N HIS A 490 13.52 -7.42 3.59
CA HIS A 490 13.76 -6.19 2.82
C HIS A 490 15.04 -5.46 3.28
N ASN A 491 15.05 -4.94 4.51
CA ASN A 491 16.18 -4.22 5.10
C ASN A 491 16.55 -4.70 6.51
N GLY A 492 15.62 -5.34 7.21
CA GLY A 492 15.77 -5.65 8.64
C GLY A 492 16.95 -6.54 8.96
N LEU A 493 17.24 -7.50 8.09
CA LEU A 493 18.37 -8.42 8.25
C LEU A 493 19.70 -7.67 8.21
N LEU A 494 19.94 -6.87 7.19
CA LEU A 494 21.23 -6.18 7.01
C LEU A 494 21.33 -4.93 7.86
N SER A 495 20.38 -4.01 7.73
CA SER A 495 20.44 -2.72 8.45
C SER A 495 20.17 -2.85 9.94
N GLY A 496 19.31 -3.78 10.36
CA GLY A 496 18.92 -3.97 11.74
C GLY A 496 19.75 -5.01 12.48
N VAL A 497 19.65 -6.28 12.08
CA VAL A 497 20.26 -7.41 12.81
C VAL A 497 21.77 -7.34 12.73
N SER A 498 22.36 -7.21 11.51
CA SER A 498 23.82 -7.13 11.34
C SER A 498 24.42 -5.97 12.13
N SER A 499 23.81 -4.77 12.05
CA SER A 499 24.28 -3.61 12.80
C SER A 499 24.16 -3.82 14.31
N SER A 500 23.09 -4.47 14.80
CA SER A 500 22.92 -4.76 16.21
C SER A 500 23.97 -5.75 16.74
N LEU A 501 24.28 -6.77 15.96
CA LEU A 501 25.33 -7.76 16.29
C LEU A 501 26.73 -7.13 16.27
N LEU A 502 27.03 -6.34 15.23
CA LEU A 502 28.30 -5.64 15.11
C LEU A 502 28.60 -4.73 16.31
N ASN A 503 27.58 -4.06 16.83
CA ASN A 503 27.72 -3.08 17.90
C ASN A 503 27.34 -3.63 19.29
N GLY A 504 27.07 -4.92 19.41
CA GLY A 504 26.70 -5.56 20.70
C GLY A 504 25.39 -4.98 21.30
N GLY A 505 24.44 -4.56 20.47
CA GLY A 505 23.23 -3.86 20.91
C GLY A 505 22.32 -4.73 21.77
N ASP A 506 22.03 -4.27 23.00
CA ASP A 506 21.13 -4.94 23.95
C ASP A 506 19.68 -4.47 23.77
N ARG A 507 18.94 -5.19 22.92
CA ARG A 507 17.59 -4.80 22.45
C ARG A 507 16.71 -6.03 22.29
N VAL A 508 15.39 -5.79 22.20
CA VAL A 508 14.41 -6.82 21.88
C VAL A 508 13.85 -6.56 20.48
N LEU A 509 13.85 -7.58 19.64
CA LEU A 509 13.22 -7.59 18.32
C LEU A 509 12.09 -8.61 18.30
N VAL A 510 10.90 -8.19 17.89
CA VAL A 510 9.79 -9.09 17.56
C VAL A 510 9.58 -9.08 16.05
N ILE A 511 9.71 -10.25 15.42
CA ILE A 511 9.42 -10.46 14.01
C ILE A 511 8.04 -11.10 13.91
N MET A 512 7.09 -10.39 13.30
CA MET A 512 5.73 -10.87 13.02
C MET A 512 5.76 -11.75 11.77
N LYS A 513 6.01 -13.04 11.95
CA LYS A 513 6.09 -14.02 10.86
C LYS A 513 4.70 -14.48 10.47
N ASN A 514 4.14 -13.89 9.42
CA ASN A 514 2.81 -14.24 8.91
C ASN A 514 2.84 -14.90 7.52
N GLY A 515 4.03 -15.05 6.92
CA GLY A 515 4.29 -15.74 5.67
C GLY A 515 4.18 -14.87 4.42
N TYR A 516 3.85 -13.56 4.53
CA TYR A 516 3.57 -12.70 3.39
C TYR A 516 3.89 -11.24 3.67
N THR A 517 4.13 -10.44 2.63
CA THR A 517 4.01 -8.98 2.73
C THR A 517 2.53 -8.59 2.74
N SER A 518 1.92 -8.67 3.93
CA SER A 518 0.46 -8.65 4.08
C SER A 518 -0.18 -7.30 3.81
N ALA A 519 0.50 -6.19 4.13
CA ALA A 519 -0.04 -4.83 4.03
C ALA A 519 -0.32 -4.40 2.59
N THR A 520 0.43 -4.90 1.62
CA THR A 520 0.32 -4.56 0.19
C THR A 520 -0.52 -5.56 -0.62
N GLY A 521 -1.03 -6.61 0.00
CA GLY A 521 -1.93 -7.55 -0.66
C GLY A 521 -1.55 -9.03 -0.56
N THR A 522 -0.65 -9.41 0.36
CA THR A 522 -0.22 -10.80 0.60
C THR A 522 0.72 -11.38 -0.46
N GLN A 523 1.69 -10.58 -0.89
CA GLN A 523 2.74 -11.06 -1.78
C GLN A 523 3.71 -11.99 -1.06
N ASP A 524 4.28 -12.95 -1.82
CA ASP A 524 5.27 -13.89 -1.31
C ASP A 524 6.55 -13.19 -0.85
N VAL A 525 7.14 -13.72 0.20
CA VAL A 525 8.47 -13.37 0.70
C VAL A 525 9.38 -14.60 0.67
N VAL A 526 10.66 -14.41 0.99
CA VAL A 526 11.65 -15.50 0.98
C VAL A 526 11.21 -16.72 1.80
N SER A 527 10.51 -16.50 2.91
CA SER A 527 10.02 -17.54 3.82
C SER A 527 8.56 -17.95 3.61
N THR A 528 7.95 -17.60 2.47
CA THR A 528 6.58 -18.05 2.16
C THR A 528 6.57 -19.55 1.85
N PRO A 529 5.68 -20.35 2.44
CA PRO A 529 5.64 -21.80 2.25
C PRO A 529 5.48 -22.25 0.79
N THR A 530 4.74 -21.48 -0.02
CA THR A 530 4.55 -21.77 -1.45
C THR A 530 5.81 -21.55 -2.26
N THR A 531 6.62 -20.56 -1.91
CA THR A 531 7.90 -20.28 -2.56
C THR A 531 8.88 -21.42 -2.32
N GLU A 532 8.90 -21.98 -1.14
CA GLU A 532 9.70 -23.14 -0.79
C GLU A 532 9.25 -24.40 -1.56
N SER A 533 7.95 -24.64 -1.64
CA SER A 533 7.41 -25.76 -2.44
C SER A 533 7.78 -25.66 -3.92
N ARG A 534 7.82 -24.45 -4.50
CA ARG A 534 8.32 -24.22 -5.86
C ARG A 534 9.80 -24.53 -6.02
N ARG A 535 10.65 -24.08 -5.11
CA ARG A 535 12.09 -24.36 -5.14
C ARG A 535 12.37 -25.85 -5.09
N ILE A 536 11.62 -26.58 -4.26
CA ILE A 536 11.72 -28.05 -4.18
C ILE A 536 11.29 -28.68 -5.52
N ALA A 537 10.18 -28.24 -6.12
CA ALA A 537 9.69 -28.77 -7.39
C ALA A 537 10.64 -28.47 -8.57
N GLU A 538 11.32 -27.31 -8.55
CA GLU A 538 12.29 -26.90 -9.58
C GLU A 538 13.70 -27.52 -9.38
N GLY A 539 13.87 -28.44 -8.41
CA GLY A 539 15.16 -29.11 -8.15
C GLY A 539 16.24 -28.19 -7.59
N SER A 540 15.91 -26.96 -7.23
CA SER A 540 16.84 -25.98 -6.67
C SER A 540 17.26 -26.27 -5.22
N SER A 541 16.65 -27.26 -4.60
CA SER A 541 16.90 -27.67 -3.20
C SER A 541 17.93 -28.80 -3.06
N ALA A 542 18.99 -28.77 -3.87
CA ALA A 542 20.05 -29.80 -3.78
C ALA A 542 20.87 -29.74 -2.46
N THR A 543 20.70 -28.76 -1.60
CA THR A 543 21.53 -28.54 -0.42
C THR A 543 20.85 -28.73 0.95
N GLY A 544 19.58 -29.10 0.97
CA GLY A 544 18.90 -29.53 2.23
C GLY A 544 18.79 -28.47 3.35
N THR A 545 19.17 -27.22 3.11
CA THR A 545 19.10 -26.16 4.11
C THR A 545 17.89 -25.28 3.84
N GLU A 546 16.88 -25.40 4.66
CA GLU A 546 15.68 -24.56 4.63
C GLU A 546 16.03 -23.10 4.97
N LEU A 547 15.74 -22.18 4.06
CA LEU A 547 15.97 -20.74 4.25
C LEU A 547 14.85 -20.16 5.10
N THR A 548 14.95 -20.32 6.41
CA THR A 548 14.01 -19.75 7.38
C THR A 548 14.61 -18.55 8.10
N ILE A 549 13.75 -17.69 8.66
CA ILE A 549 14.16 -16.57 9.51
C ILE A 549 15.02 -17.09 10.66
N GLU A 550 14.60 -18.18 11.29
CA GLU A 550 15.24 -18.77 12.46
C GLU A 550 16.65 -19.30 12.14
N ASN A 551 16.79 -20.03 11.03
CA ASN A 551 18.09 -20.55 10.60
C ASN A 551 19.05 -19.43 10.18
N THR A 552 18.52 -18.41 9.49
CA THR A 552 19.30 -17.22 9.12
C THR A 552 19.81 -16.49 10.35
N LEU A 553 18.96 -16.23 11.34
CA LEU A 553 19.35 -15.56 12.58
C LEU A 553 20.38 -16.36 13.40
N ARG A 554 20.22 -17.69 13.49
CA ARG A 554 21.21 -18.55 14.14
C ARG A 554 22.55 -18.54 13.40
N GLY A 555 22.52 -18.62 12.07
CA GLY A 555 23.71 -18.53 11.22
C GLY A 555 24.45 -17.20 11.36
N MET A 556 23.75 -16.11 11.66
CA MET A 556 24.35 -14.81 11.96
C MET A 556 24.90 -14.69 13.39
N GLY A 557 24.62 -15.64 14.27
CA GLY A 557 25.13 -15.64 15.65
C GLY A 557 24.18 -15.02 16.68
N VAL A 558 22.90 -14.88 16.37
CA VAL A 558 21.86 -14.49 17.36
C VAL A 558 21.76 -15.62 18.41
N ARG A 559 22.11 -15.31 19.65
CA ARG A 559 22.17 -16.32 20.75
C ARG A 559 20.81 -16.50 21.41
N TRP A 560 20.11 -15.39 21.73
CA TRP A 560 18.79 -15.44 22.33
C TRP A 560 17.74 -15.35 21.25
N LEU A 561 17.18 -16.50 20.86
CA LEU A 561 16.18 -16.63 19.81
C LEU A 561 15.08 -17.58 20.27
N LYS A 562 13.83 -17.09 20.28
CA LYS A 562 12.64 -17.89 20.59
C LYS A 562 11.58 -17.73 19.51
N THR A 563 10.91 -18.84 19.18
CA THR A 563 9.74 -18.85 18.31
C THR A 563 8.51 -19.13 19.16
N VAL A 564 7.45 -18.34 18.99
CA VAL A 564 6.19 -18.45 19.72
C VAL A 564 5.02 -18.42 18.76
N HIS A 565 3.94 -19.13 19.12
CA HIS A 565 2.71 -19.09 18.34
C HIS A 565 1.84 -17.92 18.80
N ASN A 566 1.50 -17.00 17.89
CA ASN A 566 0.85 -15.73 18.20
C ASN A 566 -0.44 -15.85 19.03
N TYR A 567 -1.27 -16.86 18.76
CA TYR A 567 -2.54 -17.03 19.47
C TYR A 567 -2.41 -17.63 20.87
N ARG A 568 -1.21 -18.01 21.31
CA ARG A 568 -0.94 -18.42 22.68
C ARG A 568 -0.50 -17.20 23.52
N VAL A 569 -1.47 -16.35 23.87
CA VAL A 569 -1.22 -15.04 24.48
C VAL A 569 -0.37 -15.13 25.76
N ALA A 570 -0.60 -16.13 26.61
CA ALA A 570 0.17 -16.34 27.82
C ALA A 570 1.65 -16.67 27.52
N GLU A 571 1.91 -17.56 26.55
CA GLU A 571 3.27 -17.91 26.12
C GLU A 571 4.01 -16.71 25.53
N VAL A 572 3.34 -15.93 24.68
CA VAL A 572 3.89 -14.69 24.11
C VAL A 572 4.21 -13.68 25.21
N ARG A 573 3.31 -13.49 26.18
CA ARG A 573 3.53 -12.61 27.35
C ARG A 573 4.76 -13.03 28.13
N ASP A 574 4.87 -14.32 28.46
CA ASP A 574 5.96 -14.83 29.30
C ASP A 574 7.30 -14.75 28.57
N THR A 575 7.33 -15.01 27.25
CA THR A 575 8.52 -14.86 26.41
C THR A 575 8.95 -13.40 26.27
N LEU A 576 8.01 -12.47 26.09
CA LEU A 576 8.31 -11.04 26.08
C LEU A 576 8.87 -10.59 27.43
N ARG A 577 8.24 -11.00 28.55
CA ARG A 577 8.74 -10.69 29.90
C ARG A 577 10.17 -11.16 30.07
N GLU A 578 10.48 -12.40 29.68
CA GLU A 578 11.84 -12.96 29.75
C GLU A 578 12.82 -12.14 28.91
N ALA A 579 12.47 -11.76 27.67
CA ALA A 579 13.33 -10.95 26.81
C ALA A 579 13.69 -9.58 27.43
N PHE A 580 12.78 -8.99 28.20
CA PHE A 580 13.03 -7.72 28.89
C PHE A 580 13.80 -7.87 30.21
N THR A 581 13.68 -9.01 30.88
CA THR A 581 14.23 -9.19 32.24
C THR A 581 15.49 -10.06 32.31
N THR A 582 15.82 -10.85 31.28
CA THR A 582 17.02 -11.68 31.25
C THR A 582 18.28 -10.84 31.44
N SER A 583 19.28 -11.43 32.14
CA SER A 583 20.61 -10.84 32.27
C SER A 583 21.51 -11.06 31.06
N ASP A 584 21.09 -11.91 30.10
CA ASP A 584 21.86 -12.17 28.89
C ASP A 584 22.08 -10.87 28.09
N PRO A 585 23.33 -10.54 27.72
CA PRO A 585 23.60 -9.34 26.93
C PRO A 585 23.26 -9.54 25.45
N GLY A 586 23.13 -8.44 24.71
CA GLY A 586 22.99 -8.43 23.26
C GLY A 586 21.54 -8.54 22.76
N LEU A 587 21.37 -8.83 21.48
CA LEU A 587 20.09 -8.87 20.80
C LEU A 587 19.25 -10.09 21.21
N LYS A 588 18.00 -9.85 21.62
CA LYS A 588 16.95 -10.86 21.84
C LYS A 588 15.98 -10.83 20.70
N VAL A 589 15.74 -11.97 20.06
CA VAL A 589 14.79 -12.05 18.94
C VAL A 589 13.67 -13.03 19.29
N ILE A 590 12.45 -12.57 19.11
CA ILE A 590 11.23 -13.37 19.20
C ILE A 590 10.63 -13.45 17.80
N VAL A 591 10.52 -14.64 17.25
CA VAL A 591 9.77 -14.91 16.02
C VAL A 591 8.35 -15.28 16.42
N ALA A 592 7.42 -14.37 16.18
CA ALA A 592 6.02 -14.52 16.53
C ALA A 592 5.26 -15.04 15.29
N GLU A 593 4.89 -16.33 15.30
CA GLU A 593 4.40 -17.05 14.14
C GLU A 593 2.88 -17.15 14.12
N GLY A 594 2.27 -16.80 12.98
CA GLY A 594 0.83 -16.96 12.77
C GLY A 594 0.42 -16.55 11.36
N GLU A 595 -0.30 -17.45 10.68
CA GLU A 595 -0.71 -17.27 9.27
C GLU A 595 -1.54 -16.00 9.06
N CYS A 596 -1.24 -15.23 8.01
CA CYS A 596 -2.02 -14.06 7.61
C CYS A 596 -3.50 -14.41 7.38
N GLN A 597 -4.41 -13.78 8.13
CA GLN A 597 -5.84 -14.09 8.01
C GLN A 597 -6.47 -13.60 6.71
N LEU A 598 -5.92 -12.55 6.09
CA LEU A 598 -6.40 -12.10 4.79
C LEU A 598 -6.19 -13.20 3.74
N GLU A 599 -4.98 -13.74 3.66
CA GLU A 599 -4.64 -14.82 2.74
C GLU A 599 -5.41 -16.10 3.06
N ARG A 600 -5.43 -16.50 4.32
CA ARG A 600 -6.20 -17.66 4.76
C ARG A 600 -7.69 -17.57 4.38
N GLN A 601 -8.32 -16.41 4.54
CA GLN A 601 -9.71 -16.23 4.16
C GLN A 601 -9.92 -16.20 2.65
N ARG A 602 -9.00 -15.61 1.89
CA ARG A 602 -9.03 -15.65 0.42
C ARG A 602 -8.99 -17.09 -0.10
N ARG A 603 -8.15 -17.93 0.48
CA ARG A 603 -8.02 -19.34 0.13
C ARG A 603 -9.24 -20.18 0.57
N LEU A 604 -9.70 -19.99 1.80
CA LEU A 604 -10.73 -20.86 2.39
C LEU A 604 -12.15 -20.51 1.96
N ARG A 605 -12.48 -19.22 1.74
CA ARG A 605 -13.87 -18.82 1.40
C ARG A 605 -14.37 -19.44 0.09
N PRO A 606 -13.65 -19.41 -1.03
CA PRO A 606 -14.09 -20.06 -2.26
C PRO A 606 -14.26 -21.58 -2.12
N LEU A 607 -13.33 -22.25 -1.44
CA LEU A 607 -13.37 -23.68 -1.20
C LEU A 607 -14.63 -24.08 -0.40
N ARG A 608 -14.91 -23.33 0.68
CA ARG A 608 -16.11 -23.53 1.49
C ARG A 608 -17.40 -23.26 0.69
N ALA A 609 -17.41 -22.21 -0.13
CA ALA A 609 -18.56 -21.88 -0.97
C ALA A 609 -18.84 -22.98 -2.01
N GLN A 610 -17.79 -23.53 -2.62
CA GLN A 610 -17.92 -24.67 -3.55
C GLN A 610 -18.41 -25.94 -2.85
N ALA A 611 -17.84 -26.27 -1.68
CA ALA A 611 -18.26 -27.41 -0.88
C ALA A 611 -19.75 -27.29 -0.46
N LEU A 612 -20.19 -26.10 -0.05
CA LEU A 612 -21.59 -25.83 0.27
C LEU A 612 -22.51 -26.01 -0.95
N LYS A 613 -22.11 -25.53 -2.14
CA LYS A 613 -22.88 -25.72 -3.38
C LYS A 613 -23.00 -27.20 -3.79
N ARG A 614 -21.99 -28.02 -3.45
CA ARG A 614 -21.99 -29.47 -3.70
C ARG A 614 -22.72 -30.27 -2.64
N GLY A 615 -23.27 -29.63 -1.58
CA GLY A 615 -23.87 -30.32 -0.46
C GLY A 615 -22.86 -31.06 0.43
N GLU A 616 -21.59 -30.74 0.34
CA GLU A 616 -20.54 -31.36 1.13
C GLU A 616 -20.52 -30.83 2.57
N ARG A 617 -20.02 -31.63 3.49
CA ARG A 617 -19.90 -31.27 4.91
C ARG A 617 -18.90 -30.12 5.09
N VAL A 618 -19.36 -28.99 5.66
CA VAL A 618 -18.52 -27.84 6.01
C VAL A 618 -18.59 -27.55 7.49
N VAL A 619 -17.45 -27.42 8.15
CA VAL A 619 -17.32 -27.04 9.56
C VAL A 619 -16.78 -25.63 9.66
N ARG A 620 -17.45 -24.78 10.46
CA ARG A 620 -17.03 -23.42 10.78
C ARG A 620 -16.93 -23.26 12.29
N THR A 621 -15.73 -23.02 12.80
CA THR A 621 -15.53 -22.67 14.21
C THR A 621 -15.99 -21.23 14.47
N GLN A 622 -16.72 -21.02 15.55
CA GLN A 622 -17.13 -19.73 16.05
C GLN A 622 -16.92 -19.67 17.55
N TYR A 623 -16.56 -18.51 18.05
CA TYR A 623 -16.52 -18.22 19.48
C TYR A 623 -17.75 -17.42 19.88
N GLY A 624 -18.12 -17.52 21.14
CA GLY A 624 -19.20 -16.73 21.73
C GLY A 624 -18.92 -16.48 23.20
N VAL A 625 -19.77 -15.67 23.81
CA VAL A 625 -19.69 -15.30 25.22
C VAL A 625 -20.96 -15.78 25.90
N ASP A 626 -20.82 -16.39 27.04
CA ASP A 626 -21.92 -16.73 27.93
C ASP A 626 -22.34 -15.49 28.71
N ASP A 627 -23.57 -15.03 28.51
CA ASP A 627 -24.10 -13.80 29.08
C ASP A 627 -24.23 -13.90 30.61
N GLU A 628 -24.52 -15.07 31.14
CA GLU A 628 -24.69 -15.28 32.57
C GLU A 628 -23.37 -15.24 33.33
N THR A 629 -22.31 -15.77 32.72
CA THR A 629 -20.98 -15.84 33.31
C THR A 629 -20.16 -14.54 33.05
N CYS A 630 -20.48 -13.76 32.02
CA CYS A 630 -19.75 -12.52 31.71
C CYS A 630 -19.89 -11.48 32.81
N THR A 631 -18.77 -11.03 33.37
CA THR A 631 -18.72 -10.03 34.45
C THR A 631 -18.92 -8.59 34.00
N GLY A 632 -18.80 -8.31 32.68
CA GLY A 632 -18.89 -6.94 32.15
C GLY A 632 -17.63 -6.10 32.34
N ASP A 633 -16.48 -6.69 32.71
CA ASP A 633 -15.21 -5.96 32.84
C ASP A 633 -14.59 -5.55 31.50
N HIS A 634 -14.99 -6.18 30.42
CA HIS A 634 -14.62 -5.92 29.02
C HIS A 634 -13.10 -5.92 28.72
N SER A 635 -12.27 -6.54 29.54
CA SER A 635 -10.83 -6.71 29.26
C SER A 635 -10.57 -7.38 27.90
N CYS A 636 -11.44 -8.32 27.51
CA CYS A 636 -11.42 -8.98 26.21
C CYS A 636 -11.51 -7.97 25.05
N ILE A 637 -12.33 -6.94 25.15
CA ILE A 637 -12.51 -5.89 24.12
C ILE A 637 -11.32 -4.94 24.14
N ARG A 638 -11.00 -4.36 25.33
CA ARG A 638 -9.95 -3.37 25.48
C ARG A 638 -8.55 -3.85 25.11
N LEU A 639 -8.29 -5.15 25.29
CA LEU A 639 -6.98 -5.73 25.01
C LEU A 639 -6.88 -6.39 23.64
N SER A 640 -7.97 -7.00 23.12
CA SER A 640 -7.90 -7.69 21.82
C SER A 640 -8.12 -6.77 20.63
N GLY A 641 -8.88 -5.71 20.79
CA GLY A 641 -9.28 -4.81 19.70
C GLY A 641 -9.99 -5.54 18.55
N CYS A 642 -10.63 -6.67 18.81
CA CYS A 642 -11.27 -7.48 17.77
C CYS A 642 -12.53 -6.78 17.21
N PRO A 643 -12.62 -6.53 15.86
CA PRO A 643 -13.76 -5.81 15.28
C PRO A 643 -15.11 -6.53 15.40
N THR A 644 -15.10 -7.84 15.67
CA THR A 644 -16.34 -8.63 15.84
C THR A 644 -16.70 -8.86 17.30
N LEU A 645 -15.97 -8.26 18.22
CA LEU A 645 -16.27 -8.34 19.65
C LEU A 645 -16.91 -7.01 20.07
N THR A 646 -18.20 -7.04 20.36
CA THR A 646 -19.06 -5.89 20.65
C THR A 646 -19.71 -6.01 22.02
N LEU A 647 -20.57 -5.08 22.35
CA LEU A 647 -21.37 -5.06 23.57
C LEU A 647 -22.83 -5.30 23.23
N LYS A 648 -23.52 -6.04 24.11
CA LYS A 648 -24.97 -6.12 24.09
C LYS A 648 -25.54 -5.97 25.50
N PRO A 649 -26.79 -5.49 25.67
CA PRO A 649 -27.46 -5.49 26.97
C PRO A 649 -27.52 -6.91 27.57
N SER A 650 -27.31 -7.02 28.88
CA SER A 650 -27.54 -8.29 29.57
C SER A 650 -29.02 -8.65 29.55
N ARG A 651 -29.32 -9.94 29.50
CA ARG A 651 -30.70 -10.48 29.71
C ARG A 651 -31.08 -10.52 31.18
N ASP A 652 -30.09 -10.54 32.07
CA ASP A 652 -30.32 -10.52 33.52
C ASP A 652 -30.64 -9.10 33.96
N PRO A 653 -31.84 -8.83 34.52
CA PRO A 653 -32.27 -7.54 34.98
C PRO A 653 -31.44 -7.00 36.17
N LEU A 654 -30.71 -7.88 36.87
CA LEU A 654 -29.82 -7.52 37.95
C LEU A 654 -28.43 -7.04 37.46
N LYS A 655 -28.05 -7.36 36.22
CA LYS A 655 -26.81 -6.92 35.59
C LYS A 655 -27.01 -5.57 34.89
N ARG A 656 -26.45 -4.51 35.46
CA ARG A 656 -26.50 -3.15 34.88
C ARG A 656 -25.52 -2.94 33.73
N ASP A 657 -24.38 -3.63 33.77
CA ASP A 657 -23.35 -3.49 32.75
C ASP A 657 -23.64 -4.38 31.54
N PRO A 658 -23.39 -3.87 30.31
CA PRO A 658 -23.54 -4.67 29.11
C PRO A 658 -22.54 -5.84 29.11
N VAL A 659 -22.88 -6.92 28.42
CA VAL A 659 -22.02 -8.09 28.28
C VAL A 659 -21.33 -8.10 26.94
N ALA A 660 -20.16 -8.73 26.86
CA ALA A 660 -19.45 -8.89 25.59
C ALA A 660 -20.24 -9.84 24.65
N HIS A 661 -20.19 -9.55 23.37
CA HIS A 661 -20.85 -10.34 22.33
C HIS A 661 -19.94 -10.55 21.12
N VAL A 662 -19.92 -11.75 20.56
CA VAL A 662 -19.17 -12.07 19.34
C VAL A 662 -20.13 -12.12 18.16
N GLU A 663 -19.92 -11.25 17.19
CA GLU A 663 -20.75 -11.16 16.00
C GLU A 663 -20.48 -12.28 14.97
N SER A 664 -21.40 -12.44 14.01
CA SER A 664 -21.36 -13.48 12.97
C SER A 664 -20.14 -13.41 12.05
N GLY A 665 -19.46 -12.25 11.98
CA GLY A 665 -18.21 -12.06 11.23
C GLY A 665 -16.99 -12.80 11.80
N CYS A 666 -17.12 -13.42 12.99
CA CYS A 666 -16.05 -14.17 13.64
C CYS A 666 -15.43 -15.25 12.73
N VAL A 667 -14.11 -15.29 12.66
CA VAL A 667 -13.34 -16.27 11.87
C VAL A 667 -12.82 -17.47 12.67
N GLY A 668 -13.16 -17.53 13.97
CA GLY A 668 -12.83 -18.67 14.84
C GLY A 668 -11.36 -18.73 15.27
N CYS A 669 -10.65 -17.61 15.36
CA CYS A 669 -9.23 -17.58 15.72
C CYS A 669 -8.95 -17.80 17.22
N GLY A 670 -9.92 -17.54 18.11
CA GLY A 670 -9.79 -17.73 19.55
C GLY A 670 -9.13 -16.59 20.32
N ASN A 671 -8.57 -15.58 19.66
CA ASN A 671 -7.82 -14.49 20.31
C ASN A 671 -8.55 -13.83 21.48
N CYS A 672 -9.85 -13.56 21.33
CA CYS A 672 -10.65 -12.91 22.38
C CYS A 672 -10.72 -13.75 23.67
N GLY A 673 -10.87 -15.06 23.57
CA GLY A 673 -10.85 -15.98 24.70
C GLY A 673 -9.47 -16.09 25.36
N GLU A 674 -8.43 -16.23 24.56
CA GLU A 674 -7.04 -16.30 25.04
C GLU A 674 -6.62 -15.01 25.77
N VAL A 675 -6.97 -13.86 25.21
CA VAL A 675 -6.71 -12.56 25.85
C VAL A 675 -7.48 -12.40 27.16
N ALA A 676 -8.75 -12.78 27.17
CA ALA A 676 -9.59 -12.72 28.37
C ALA A 676 -9.07 -13.66 29.47
N GLN A 677 -8.62 -14.85 29.10
CA GLN A 677 -8.02 -15.81 30.02
C GLN A 677 -6.68 -15.30 30.59
N ALA A 678 -5.81 -14.79 29.72
CA ALA A 678 -4.50 -14.26 30.14
C ALA A 678 -4.59 -13.01 31.02
N ALA A 679 -5.61 -12.17 30.82
CA ALA A 679 -5.78 -10.92 31.53
C ALA A 679 -6.56 -11.03 32.84
N ALA A 680 -7.60 -11.89 32.88
CA ALA A 680 -8.60 -11.89 33.95
C ALA A 680 -9.10 -13.30 34.32
N LEU A 681 -8.51 -14.37 33.79
CA LEU A 681 -8.98 -15.76 33.98
C LEU A 681 -10.49 -15.91 33.67
N CYS A 682 -10.94 -15.22 32.63
CA CYS A 682 -12.35 -15.11 32.28
C CYS A 682 -12.93 -16.46 31.78
N PRO A 683 -13.96 -17.02 32.39
CA PRO A 683 -14.54 -18.30 32.00
C PRO A 683 -15.67 -18.18 30.97
N SER A 684 -16.02 -16.96 30.53
CA SER A 684 -17.26 -16.71 29.76
C SER A 684 -17.18 -17.10 28.29
N PHE A 685 -15.97 -17.33 27.76
CA PHE A 685 -15.84 -17.68 26.35
C PHE A 685 -16.07 -19.15 26.08
N TRP A 686 -16.90 -19.45 25.09
CA TRP A 686 -17.13 -20.80 24.58
C TRP A 686 -16.75 -20.88 23.09
N ARG A 687 -16.43 -22.08 22.64
CA ARG A 687 -16.17 -22.45 21.25
C ARG A 687 -17.21 -23.42 20.75
N ALA A 688 -17.76 -23.17 19.56
CA ALA A 688 -18.65 -24.08 18.86
C ALA A 688 -18.18 -24.31 17.42
N ASP A 689 -18.36 -25.54 16.95
CA ASP A 689 -18.16 -25.89 15.56
C ASP A 689 -19.55 -26.02 14.89
N ILE A 690 -19.87 -25.08 14.03
CA ILE A 690 -21.10 -25.04 13.23
C ILE A 690 -20.91 -25.94 12.02
N ILE A 691 -21.71 -27.03 11.97
CA ILE A 691 -21.61 -28.01 10.90
C ILE A 691 -22.79 -27.81 9.94
N THR A 692 -22.48 -27.48 8.68
CA THR A 692 -23.46 -27.44 7.59
C THR A 692 -23.37 -28.75 6.80
N HIS A 693 -24.47 -29.28 6.34
CA HIS A 693 -24.55 -30.60 5.69
C HIS A 693 -23.96 -31.72 6.56
N ALA A 694 -24.38 -31.74 7.85
CA ALA A 694 -23.96 -32.76 8.82
C ALA A 694 -24.26 -34.17 8.33
N SER A 695 -23.34 -35.10 8.61
CA SER A 695 -23.54 -36.54 8.34
C SER A 695 -24.71 -37.12 9.10
N TRP A 696 -25.20 -38.28 8.69
CA TRP A 696 -26.32 -38.90 9.38
C TRP A 696 -25.98 -39.26 10.84
N HIS A 697 -24.76 -39.68 11.11
CA HIS A 697 -24.27 -39.96 12.48
C HIS A 697 -24.29 -38.69 13.36
N GLU A 698 -23.81 -37.56 12.84
CA GLU A 698 -23.79 -36.27 13.55
C GLU A 698 -25.21 -35.80 13.86
N ARG A 699 -26.14 -36.00 12.90
CA ARG A 699 -27.58 -35.68 13.11
C ARG A 699 -28.21 -36.57 14.18
N LEU A 700 -27.87 -37.85 14.19
CA LEU A 700 -28.33 -38.77 15.21
C LEU A 700 -27.79 -38.40 16.60
N MET A 701 -26.48 -38.15 16.70
CA MET A 701 -25.85 -37.75 17.96
C MET A 701 -26.37 -36.38 18.46
N ALA A 702 -26.65 -35.45 17.58
CA ALA A 702 -27.26 -34.17 17.92
C ALA A 702 -28.67 -34.37 18.49
N ARG A 703 -29.52 -35.26 17.89
CA ARG A 703 -30.84 -35.58 18.40
C ARG A 703 -30.78 -36.23 19.79
N ILE A 704 -29.88 -37.18 20.01
CA ILE A 704 -29.67 -37.83 21.30
C ILE A 704 -29.25 -36.77 22.34
N ARG A 705 -28.28 -35.93 22.01
CA ARG A 705 -27.83 -34.87 22.92
C ARG A 705 -28.95 -33.87 23.24
N GLN A 706 -29.71 -33.43 22.25
CA GLN A 706 -30.85 -32.53 22.44
C GLN A 706 -31.94 -33.17 23.32
N TRP A 707 -32.20 -34.45 23.14
CA TRP A 707 -33.13 -35.17 23.99
C TRP A 707 -32.68 -35.21 25.46
N PHE A 708 -31.39 -35.46 25.73
CA PHE A 708 -30.85 -35.40 27.08
C PHE A 708 -30.89 -33.96 27.66
N ILE A 709 -30.53 -32.94 26.90
CA ILE A 709 -30.59 -31.53 27.33
C ILE A 709 -32.04 -31.15 27.67
N ALA A 710 -33.00 -31.44 26.79
CA ALA A 710 -34.40 -31.12 27.02
C ALA A 710 -34.94 -31.81 28.28
N ARG A 711 -34.48 -33.03 28.56
CA ARG A 711 -34.92 -33.78 29.75
C ARG A 711 -34.29 -33.25 31.05
N MET A 712 -33.10 -32.68 30.97
CA MET A 712 -32.47 -31.99 32.11
C MET A 712 -33.07 -30.58 32.30
N ALA A 713 -33.23 -29.80 31.22
CA ALA A 713 -33.85 -28.48 31.28
C ALA A 713 -35.28 -28.48 31.80
N SER A 714 -36.08 -29.49 31.44
CA SER A 714 -37.45 -29.64 32.00
C SER A 714 -37.51 -29.89 33.51
N ARG A 715 -36.41 -30.32 34.14
CA ARG A 715 -36.30 -30.43 35.59
C ARG A 715 -36.00 -29.08 36.25
N ASP A 716 -35.21 -28.22 35.60
CA ASP A 716 -34.85 -26.87 36.11
C ASP A 716 -36.00 -25.87 35.95
N GLU A 717 -36.79 -25.94 34.87
CA GLU A 717 -38.00 -25.14 34.68
C GLU A 717 -39.11 -25.48 35.67
N ALA A 718 -39.23 -26.75 36.04
CA ALA A 718 -40.19 -27.15 37.09
C ALA A 718 -39.82 -26.59 38.47
N THR A 719 -38.54 -26.32 38.72
CA THR A 719 -38.07 -25.71 39.95
C THR A 719 -38.17 -24.15 39.91
N ALA A 720 -38.06 -23.55 38.71
CA ALA A 720 -38.18 -22.11 38.51
C ALA A 720 -39.62 -21.58 38.53
N GLN A 721 -40.61 -22.41 38.21
CA GLN A 721 -42.04 -22.05 38.24
C GLN A 721 -42.65 -21.91 39.66
N THR A 722 -41.89 -22.18 40.70
CA THR A 722 -42.30 -21.99 42.09
C THR A 722 -42.00 -20.62 42.70
N LEU A 723 -41.40 -19.72 41.93
CA LEU A 723 -41.16 -18.30 42.35
C LEU A 723 -42.28 -17.39 41.82
N PRO A 724 -42.87 -16.50 42.64
CA PRO A 724 -43.89 -15.57 42.16
C PRO A 724 -43.32 -14.55 41.20
N PRO A 725 -44.09 -14.10 40.18
CA PRO A 725 -43.63 -13.16 39.19
C PRO A 725 -43.32 -11.80 39.82
N LEU A 726 -42.07 -11.36 39.70
CA LEU A 726 -41.67 -9.98 40.01
C LEU A 726 -42.27 -9.04 38.96
N THR A 727 -43.18 -8.18 39.37
CA THR A 727 -43.74 -7.13 38.53
C THR A 727 -42.62 -6.15 38.13
N ALA A 728 -42.32 -6.12 36.84
CA ALA A 728 -41.33 -5.22 36.29
C ALA A 728 -41.82 -3.75 36.33
N PRO A 729 -41.01 -2.80 36.78
CA PRO A 729 -41.29 -1.39 36.56
C PRO A 729 -41.10 -1.02 35.10
N SER A 730 -42.02 -0.24 34.55
CA SER A 730 -42.02 0.30 33.19
C SER A 730 -40.65 0.96 32.82
N PRO A 731 -40.07 0.69 31.64
CA PRO A 731 -38.79 1.29 31.25
C PRO A 731 -38.97 2.76 30.90
N GLN A 732 -38.57 3.66 31.78
CA GLN A 732 -38.22 5.01 31.40
C GLN A 732 -36.78 4.97 30.82
N ALA A 733 -36.66 5.33 29.54
CA ALA A 733 -35.37 5.43 28.89
C ALA A 733 -34.48 6.46 29.60
N PRO A 734 -33.27 6.10 30.04
CA PRO A 734 -32.35 7.12 30.56
C PRO A 734 -31.68 7.83 29.35
N ALA A 735 -31.81 9.15 29.36
CA ALA A 735 -31.07 10.03 28.50
C ALA A 735 -29.56 9.87 28.77
N PHE A 736 -28.79 9.39 27.82
CA PHE A 736 -27.34 9.44 27.86
C PHE A 736 -26.89 10.89 27.57
N ALA A 737 -26.79 11.71 28.62
CA ALA A 737 -26.10 12.99 28.57
C ALA A 737 -25.14 13.05 29.76
N GLY A 738 -23.84 13.06 29.48
CA GLY A 738 -22.85 13.62 30.40
C GLY A 738 -21.96 12.67 31.17
N ALA A 739 -20.96 12.07 30.49
CA ALA A 739 -19.71 11.66 31.15
C ALA A 739 -18.54 11.60 30.14
N ALA A 740 -18.31 12.71 29.44
CA ALA A 740 -17.11 12.89 28.61
C ALA A 740 -16.66 14.37 28.66
N ARG A 741 -16.47 14.89 29.85
CA ARG A 741 -15.74 16.14 30.10
C ARG A 741 -15.13 16.06 31.50
N GLN A 742 -13.90 15.58 31.56
CA GLN A 742 -12.88 15.97 32.56
C GLN A 742 -11.70 15.00 32.50
N ALA A 743 -10.86 15.15 31.50
CA ALA A 743 -9.48 14.65 31.52
C ALA A 743 -8.65 15.25 30.36
N HIS A 744 -8.66 16.56 30.23
CA HIS A 744 -7.65 17.27 29.44
C HIS A 744 -7.50 18.69 29.99
N THR A 745 -6.87 18.83 31.17
CA THR A 745 -6.15 20.05 31.59
C THR A 745 -5.28 19.68 32.79
N ALA A 746 -4.11 19.12 32.56
CA ALA A 746 -2.96 19.20 33.44
C ALA A 746 -1.75 18.65 32.71
N GLY A 747 -0.87 19.54 32.27
CA GLY A 747 0.44 19.14 31.76
C GLY A 747 0.98 20.00 30.61
N ALA A 748 0.97 21.33 30.81
CA ALA A 748 1.84 22.22 30.06
C ALA A 748 2.59 23.07 31.10
N GLN A 749 3.79 22.60 31.45
CA GLN A 749 4.94 23.39 31.88
C GLN A 749 6.21 22.61 31.54
#